data_957b3337cb78fd4bb7a49710ffc0c151
#
_entry.id   957b3337cb78fd4bb7a49710ffc0c151
#
_cell.length_a   1.000
_cell.length_b   1.000
_cell.length_c   1.000
_cell.angle_alpha   90.00
_cell.angle_beta   90.00
_cell.angle_gamma   90.00
#
_symmetry.space_group_name_H-M   'P 1'
#
loop_
_entity.id
_entity.type
_entity.pdbx_description
1 polymer ?
#
loop_
_entity_poly.entity_id
_entity_poly.type
_entity_poly.pdbx_seq_one_letter_code
_entity_poly.pdbx_strand_id
1 'polypeptide(L)'
;YNDSKYYSALMGYTGVVSTDQLEELQKENSSYDNTDIVGKGGIEEAFEHDLAGTKGEKHVYLDTVGRITEVIGETQSTTGHDVYLTIDSRLQVKLYDLLEDKLTEIVLSHLIESGEKYVYDSGGALIDLYILMPEVYFALIDNDLVSFDQLRDPKTDLEKSVNERYEERLKQETDWLSNELKGEGTKYNDLSDENKSYVWRAYEILTENNIIRSDLVNIEDDVIENWNNGANVSFKELLEHCITNGWVDLSDISDSQYTDLSEVYSKVISYIVEKVSEDREFCLNIYKYLIEDGVVSGREMCMLLYEQGYLEKDDYYNSLSNWTLSASDYIRAAMNNKVLTPGTLGIAPSSGAAVLEDPNNGQLLALVSYPGYDTNKLSGTMDVDYYNKISRNASKPLLNWATQAQTMPGSTFKMATALVGLNKGIIDPYTQIYCSGLFTEVTPSPRCSVYPGEHGNETVQTALRDSCNVFFYSIGYDLAKSKDGSYDSDYGTDILKKYTDDLGLSVKSGIEIPEATPQASDTNAIASAIGQGTAQYSCLNLSRYVSTIANGGKSYETHLVLKVTDNAGNTIKETNSVLSNEMDYISDSAWQAVHDGMILAVQHYKTFSGLESLKVAGKTGTSQVNKTTMDNGTFVSYAPYDNPEIALSIEIPNGYTSTYNAQSAAAFYEWYFKDFKNGANN
;
A
#
# COMPACT_ATOMS: atom_id res chain seq x y z
N TYR A 1 23.29 -5.99 1.42
CA TYR A 1 23.02 -5.17 2.60
C TYR A 1 22.66 -6.06 3.79
N ASN A 2 23.15 -5.74 4.99
CA ASN A 2 22.66 -6.35 6.22
C ASN A 2 21.28 -5.77 6.53
N ASP A 3 20.37 -6.64 7.00
CA ASP A 3 19.01 -6.23 7.39
C ASP A 3 18.24 -5.44 6.30
N SER A 4 18.39 -5.87 5.05
CA SER A 4 17.90 -5.17 3.86
C SER A 4 16.41 -4.85 3.88
N LYS A 5 15.58 -5.66 4.60
CA LYS A 5 14.13 -5.43 4.71
C LYS A 5 13.77 -4.03 5.25
N TYR A 6 14.61 -3.46 6.12
CA TYR A 6 14.35 -2.14 6.69
C TYR A 6 14.58 -0.99 5.72
N TYR A 7 15.34 -1.24 4.64
CA TYR A 7 15.83 -0.20 3.73
C TYR A 7 15.47 -0.47 2.27
N SER A 8 14.79 -1.56 1.96
CA SER A 8 14.61 -2.05 0.59
C SER A 8 13.98 -1.01 -0.34
N ALA A 9 12.89 -0.38 0.07
CA ALA A 9 12.21 0.63 -0.73
C ALA A 9 12.98 1.97 -0.80
N LEU A 10 13.84 2.25 0.19
CA LEU A 10 14.70 3.44 0.24
C LEU A 10 15.92 3.26 -0.66
N MET A 11 16.63 2.13 -0.50
CA MET A 11 17.89 1.89 -1.21
C MET A 11 17.68 1.39 -2.63
N GLY A 12 16.66 0.56 -2.86
CA GLY A 12 16.55 -0.19 -4.10
C GLY A 12 17.50 -1.39 -4.13
N TYR A 13 17.88 -1.83 -5.31
CA TYR A 13 18.84 -2.91 -5.54
C TYR A 13 19.62 -2.65 -6.84
N THR A 14 20.64 -3.45 -7.14
CA THR A 14 21.42 -3.35 -8.36
C THR A 14 21.14 -4.54 -9.27
N GLY A 15 21.05 -4.32 -10.58
CA GLY A 15 20.78 -5.39 -11.55
C GLY A 15 21.27 -5.05 -12.95
N VAL A 16 21.20 -6.01 -13.86
CA VAL A 16 21.56 -5.78 -15.25
C VAL A 16 20.70 -4.68 -15.85
N VAL A 17 21.33 -3.74 -16.54
CA VAL A 17 20.66 -2.62 -17.20
C VAL A 17 19.57 -3.12 -18.18
N SER A 18 18.38 -2.51 -18.14
CA SER A 18 17.34 -2.76 -19.15
C SER A 18 17.60 -1.92 -20.41
N THR A 19 16.96 -2.31 -21.54
CA THR A 19 17.12 -1.55 -22.81
C THR A 19 16.76 -0.08 -22.64
N ASP A 20 15.61 0.21 -22.01
CA ASP A 20 15.13 1.60 -21.82
C ASP A 20 16.08 2.38 -20.90
N GLN A 21 16.53 1.77 -19.81
CA GLN A 21 17.47 2.38 -18.88
C GLN A 21 18.84 2.63 -19.52
N LEU A 22 19.31 1.69 -20.37
CA LEU A 22 20.56 1.86 -21.12
C LEU A 22 20.49 3.06 -22.07
N GLU A 23 19.37 3.21 -22.79
CA GLU A 23 19.18 4.36 -23.68
C GLU A 23 19.23 5.70 -22.94
N GLU A 24 18.67 5.77 -21.73
CA GLU A 24 18.74 6.97 -20.91
C GLU A 24 20.15 7.23 -20.37
N LEU A 25 20.80 6.23 -19.80
CA LEU A 25 22.16 6.36 -19.25
C LEU A 25 23.18 6.71 -20.33
N GLN A 26 23.04 6.17 -21.56
CA GLN A 26 23.95 6.48 -22.69
C GLN A 26 23.80 7.90 -23.20
N LYS A 27 22.71 8.62 -22.94
CA LYS A 27 22.59 10.06 -23.28
C LYS A 27 23.58 10.91 -22.50
N GLU A 28 23.89 10.53 -21.27
CA GLU A 28 24.80 11.25 -20.38
C GLU A 28 26.21 10.65 -20.39
N ASN A 29 26.32 9.31 -20.46
CA ASN A 29 27.60 8.62 -20.46
C ASN A 29 27.57 7.41 -21.43
N SER A 30 28.20 7.58 -22.60
CA SER A 30 28.23 6.54 -23.66
C SER A 30 29.07 5.30 -23.31
N SER A 31 29.69 5.22 -22.14
CA SER A 31 30.46 4.05 -21.70
C SER A 31 29.61 2.91 -21.16
N TYR A 32 28.31 3.17 -20.88
CA TYR A 32 27.38 2.10 -20.48
C TYR A 32 27.12 1.14 -21.62
N ASP A 33 27.04 -0.17 -21.31
CA ASP A 33 26.72 -1.24 -22.23
C ASP A 33 25.67 -2.22 -21.61
N ASN A 34 25.14 -3.11 -22.42
CA ASN A 34 24.06 -4.03 -22.04
C ASN A 34 24.42 -5.08 -20.97
N THR A 35 25.67 -5.11 -20.53
CA THR A 35 26.15 -6.02 -19.48
C THR A 35 26.36 -5.31 -18.14
N ASP A 36 26.19 -3.98 -18.11
CA ASP A 36 26.41 -3.21 -16.89
C ASP A 36 25.38 -3.53 -15.81
N ILE A 37 25.86 -3.51 -14.58
CA ILE A 37 25.04 -3.56 -13.38
C ILE A 37 24.80 -2.14 -12.94
N VAL A 38 23.53 -1.76 -12.81
CA VAL A 38 23.09 -0.41 -12.49
C VAL A 38 22.04 -0.44 -11.39
N GLY A 39 21.79 0.70 -10.76
CA GLY A 39 20.75 0.85 -9.75
C GLY A 39 19.33 0.62 -10.30
N LYS A 40 18.49 -0.02 -9.49
CA LYS A 40 17.08 -0.36 -9.76
C LYS A 40 16.21 0.14 -8.61
N GLY A 41 15.63 1.30 -8.76
CA GLY A 41 14.84 1.96 -7.72
C GLY A 41 15.67 2.59 -6.60
N GLY A 42 15.00 3.42 -5.80
CA GLY A 42 15.59 4.04 -4.62
C GLY A 42 16.85 4.88 -4.89
N ILE A 43 17.72 4.94 -3.89
CA ILE A 43 18.98 5.70 -3.95
C ILE A 43 19.96 5.10 -4.97
N GLU A 44 20.00 3.78 -5.12
CA GLU A 44 20.87 3.12 -6.10
C GLU A 44 20.60 3.63 -7.54
N GLU A 45 19.33 3.77 -7.91
CA GLU A 45 18.96 4.32 -9.23
C GLU A 45 19.14 5.83 -9.30
N ALA A 46 18.69 6.58 -8.29
CA ALA A 46 18.71 8.03 -8.29
C ALA A 46 20.14 8.62 -8.30
N PHE A 47 21.12 7.88 -7.76
CA PHE A 47 22.52 8.28 -7.68
C PHE A 47 23.45 7.36 -8.48
N GLU A 48 22.92 6.65 -9.50
CA GLU A 48 23.73 5.77 -10.36
C GLU A 48 25.00 6.45 -10.87
N HIS A 49 24.92 7.70 -11.33
CA HIS A 49 26.07 8.44 -11.86
C HIS A 49 27.15 8.74 -10.82
N ASP A 50 26.77 8.94 -9.56
CA ASP A 50 27.70 9.13 -8.46
C ASP A 50 28.31 7.81 -8.00
N LEU A 51 27.49 6.73 -7.99
CA LEU A 51 27.87 5.42 -7.44
C LEU A 51 28.65 4.54 -8.43
N ALA A 52 28.45 4.69 -9.75
CA ALA A 52 28.96 3.76 -10.76
C ALA A 52 30.50 3.77 -10.92
N GLY A 53 31.17 4.88 -10.65
CA GLY A 53 32.61 5.01 -10.91
C GLY A 53 32.97 5.06 -12.41
N THR A 54 34.19 4.69 -12.78
CA THR A 54 34.64 4.64 -14.16
C THR A 54 35.22 3.26 -14.50
N LYS A 55 34.91 2.76 -15.71
CA LYS A 55 35.41 1.49 -16.19
C LYS A 55 36.91 1.57 -16.46
N GLY A 56 37.65 0.52 -16.09
CA GLY A 56 39.02 0.32 -16.54
C GLY A 56 39.05 -0.36 -17.89
N GLU A 57 40.06 -0.05 -18.68
CA GLU A 57 40.28 -0.66 -20.01
C GLU A 57 41.65 -1.33 -20.07
N LYS A 58 41.69 -2.51 -20.69
CA LYS A 58 42.93 -3.24 -20.92
C LYS A 58 43.04 -3.63 -22.37
N HIS A 59 43.99 -3.02 -23.09
CA HIS A 59 44.29 -3.36 -24.46
C HIS A 59 45.32 -4.46 -24.51
N VAL A 60 44.97 -5.58 -25.13
CA VAL A 60 45.80 -6.80 -25.15
C VAL A 60 45.94 -7.38 -26.53
N TYR A 61 47.08 -7.98 -26.83
CA TYR A 61 47.21 -8.93 -27.96
C TYR A 61 46.82 -10.32 -27.50
N LEU A 62 46.05 -11.00 -28.32
CA LEU A 62 45.63 -12.40 -28.10
C LEU A 62 46.32 -13.32 -29.12
N ASP A 63 46.67 -14.52 -28.72
CA ASP A 63 47.05 -15.58 -29.63
C ASP A 63 45.80 -16.20 -30.32
N THR A 64 46.04 -17.14 -31.24
CA THR A 64 44.98 -17.80 -32.03
C THR A 64 44.00 -18.64 -31.19
N VAL A 65 44.28 -18.85 -29.89
CA VAL A 65 43.45 -19.58 -28.94
C VAL A 65 42.92 -18.68 -27.83
N GLY A 66 43.02 -17.35 -27.99
CA GLY A 66 42.43 -16.35 -27.08
C GLY A 66 43.23 -16.06 -25.81
N ARG A 67 44.52 -16.45 -25.75
CA ARG A 67 45.38 -16.13 -24.59
C ARG A 67 46.05 -14.79 -24.78
N ILE A 68 46.13 -14.02 -23.69
CA ILE A 68 46.83 -12.72 -23.69
C ILE A 68 48.32 -12.97 -23.88
N THR A 69 48.87 -12.42 -24.97
CA THR A 69 50.33 -12.51 -25.28
C THR A 69 51.07 -11.24 -24.89
N GLU A 70 50.42 -10.12 -24.92
CA GLU A 70 51.00 -8.83 -24.53
C GLU A 70 49.91 -7.86 -24.07
N VAL A 71 50.20 -7.02 -23.07
CA VAL A 71 49.37 -5.89 -22.65
C VAL A 71 49.95 -4.61 -23.23
N ILE A 72 49.22 -3.95 -24.10
CA ILE A 72 49.65 -2.75 -24.80
C ILE A 72 49.38 -1.48 -23.99
N GLY A 73 48.26 -1.51 -23.24
CA GLY A 73 47.84 -0.39 -22.39
C GLY A 73 46.82 -0.85 -21.36
N GLU A 74 46.81 -0.17 -20.24
CA GLU A 74 45.86 -0.43 -19.15
C GLU A 74 45.47 0.92 -18.51
N THR A 75 44.16 1.18 -18.46
CA THR A 75 43.57 2.25 -17.66
C THR A 75 42.91 1.59 -16.45
N GLN A 76 43.24 2.03 -15.25
CA GLN A 76 42.66 1.50 -14.02
C GLN A 76 41.23 1.97 -13.88
N SER A 77 40.33 1.10 -13.36
CA SER A 77 39.00 1.49 -12.93
C SER A 77 39.07 2.39 -11.70
N THR A 78 38.12 3.29 -11.54
CA THR A 78 37.94 4.06 -10.31
C THR A 78 36.62 3.68 -9.67
N THR A 79 36.60 3.59 -8.34
CA THR A 79 35.36 3.39 -7.59
C THR A 79 34.47 4.63 -7.69
N GLY A 80 33.16 4.43 -7.57
CA GLY A 80 32.20 5.53 -7.45
C GLY A 80 32.34 6.33 -6.17
N HIS A 81 31.52 7.32 -6.02
CA HIS A 81 31.48 8.21 -4.87
C HIS A 81 30.67 7.61 -3.72
N ASP A 82 30.85 8.12 -2.51
CA ASP A 82 30.05 7.75 -1.34
C ASP A 82 28.88 8.72 -1.19
N VAL A 83 27.66 8.19 -1.09
CA VAL A 83 26.44 8.98 -0.85
C VAL A 83 26.03 8.83 0.61
N TYR A 84 25.99 9.94 1.32
CA TYR A 84 25.59 10.01 2.73
C TYR A 84 24.15 10.45 2.84
N LEU A 85 23.34 9.66 3.55
CA LEU A 85 21.93 9.93 3.74
C LEU A 85 21.65 10.68 5.05
N THR A 86 20.49 11.34 5.11
CA THR A 86 19.96 11.98 6.32
C THR A 86 19.35 10.98 7.28
N ILE A 87 19.10 9.74 6.82
CA ILE A 87 18.44 8.67 7.56
C ILE A 87 19.31 8.21 8.75
N ASP A 88 18.73 8.20 9.95
CA ASP A 88 19.31 7.50 11.11
C ASP A 88 18.80 6.06 11.13
N SER A 89 19.72 5.10 11.00
CA SER A 89 19.38 3.68 10.92
C SER A 89 18.60 3.18 12.14
N ARG A 90 18.85 3.73 13.33
CA ARG A 90 18.15 3.34 14.57
C ARG A 90 16.70 3.82 14.57
N LEU A 91 16.44 5.02 14.01
CA LEU A 91 15.10 5.57 13.83
C LEU A 91 14.33 4.76 12.80
N GLN A 92 14.98 4.45 11.67
CA GLN A 92 14.41 3.64 10.59
C GLN A 92 13.95 2.26 11.10
N VAL A 93 14.85 1.54 11.76
CA VAL A 93 14.57 0.20 12.31
C VAL A 93 13.47 0.27 13.38
N LYS A 94 13.55 1.24 14.29
CA LYS A 94 12.56 1.37 15.37
C LYS A 94 11.15 1.63 14.86
N LEU A 95 11.00 2.52 13.88
CA LEU A 95 9.69 2.81 13.28
C LEU A 95 9.15 1.61 12.49
N TYR A 96 10.03 0.91 11.75
CA TYR A 96 9.63 -0.30 11.04
C TYR A 96 9.12 -1.37 12.00
N ASP A 97 9.88 -1.66 13.07
CA ASP A 97 9.50 -2.66 14.06
C ASP A 97 8.17 -2.31 14.77
N LEU A 98 7.97 -1.03 15.13
CA LEU A 98 6.72 -0.58 15.74
C LEU A 98 5.53 -0.73 14.78
N LEU A 99 5.74 -0.49 13.49
CA LEU A 99 4.71 -0.68 12.48
C LEU A 99 4.38 -2.17 12.29
N GLU A 100 5.39 -3.04 12.15
CA GLU A 100 5.23 -4.49 12.04
C GLU A 100 4.52 -5.08 13.27
N ASP A 101 4.93 -4.67 14.49
CA ASP A 101 4.30 -5.08 15.75
C ASP A 101 2.82 -4.67 15.79
N LYS A 102 2.51 -3.44 15.35
CA LYS A 102 1.14 -2.95 15.35
C LYS A 102 0.26 -3.66 14.33
N LEU A 103 0.74 -3.90 13.12
CA LEU A 103 0.03 -4.68 12.11
C LEU A 103 -0.24 -6.11 12.61
N THR A 104 0.75 -6.73 13.25
CA THR A 104 0.60 -8.05 13.88
C THR A 104 -0.47 -8.04 14.97
N GLU A 105 -0.46 -7.03 15.85
CA GLU A 105 -1.48 -6.85 16.90
C GLU A 105 -2.89 -6.72 16.31
N ILE A 106 -3.05 -5.91 15.25
CA ILE A 106 -4.34 -5.72 14.59
C ILE A 106 -4.84 -7.06 14.02
N VAL A 107 -4.02 -7.75 13.22
CA VAL A 107 -4.41 -9.04 12.61
C VAL A 107 -4.77 -10.06 13.69
N LEU A 108 -3.94 -10.22 14.73
CA LEU A 108 -4.21 -11.19 15.81
C LEU A 108 -5.46 -10.86 16.62
N SER A 109 -5.81 -9.58 16.79
CA SER A 109 -7.01 -9.17 17.53
C SER A 109 -8.30 -9.42 16.76
N HIS A 110 -8.25 -9.48 15.43
CA HIS A 110 -9.41 -9.73 14.56
C HIS A 110 -9.43 -11.16 14.00
N LEU A 111 -8.47 -12.02 14.39
CA LEU A 111 -8.35 -13.39 13.92
C LEU A 111 -9.29 -14.32 14.72
N ILE A 112 -10.24 -14.95 14.03
CA ILE A 112 -11.21 -15.89 14.62
C ILE A 112 -11.18 -17.25 13.90
N GLU A 113 -11.57 -18.31 14.63
CA GLU A 113 -11.63 -19.68 14.09
C GLU A 113 -12.72 -19.86 13.04
N SER A 114 -13.90 -19.32 13.35
CA SER A 114 -15.11 -19.39 12.52
C SER A 114 -16.11 -18.34 12.98
N GLY A 115 -17.05 -17.99 12.14
CA GLY A 115 -18.09 -17.01 12.47
C GLY A 115 -18.39 -16.08 11.30
N GLU A 116 -19.15 -15.03 11.58
CA GLU A 116 -19.44 -13.99 10.58
C GLU A 116 -18.20 -13.13 10.38
N LYS A 117 -17.77 -12.99 9.12
CA LYS A 117 -16.62 -12.18 8.74
C LYS A 117 -16.92 -10.69 8.82
N TYR A 118 -18.09 -10.27 8.38
CA TYR A 118 -18.50 -8.88 8.28
C TYR A 118 -19.49 -8.52 9.36
N VAL A 119 -19.23 -7.48 10.13
CA VAL A 119 -20.12 -6.96 11.17
C VAL A 119 -20.66 -5.61 10.73
N TYR A 120 -21.97 -5.48 10.61
CA TYR A 120 -22.63 -4.26 10.18
C TYR A 120 -23.44 -3.65 11.32
N ASP A 121 -23.53 -2.32 11.34
CA ASP A 121 -24.43 -1.60 12.22
C ASP A 121 -25.89 -1.71 11.74
N SER A 122 -26.82 -1.16 12.53
CA SER A 122 -28.25 -1.14 12.18
C SER A 122 -28.56 -0.31 10.92
N GLY A 123 -27.65 0.49 10.43
CA GLY A 123 -27.75 1.28 9.22
C GLY A 123 -27.12 0.63 7.99
N GLY A 124 -26.51 -0.55 8.15
CA GLY A 124 -25.82 -1.30 7.10
C GLY A 124 -24.40 -0.81 6.79
N ALA A 125 -23.79 -0.01 7.68
CA ALA A 125 -22.38 0.34 7.56
C ALA A 125 -21.50 -0.75 8.17
N LEU A 126 -20.39 -1.11 7.52
CA LEU A 126 -19.40 -2.04 8.04
C LEU A 126 -18.72 -1.40 9.27
N ILE A 127 -18.77 -2.06 10.41
CA ILE A 127 -18.20 -1.59 11.67
C ILE A 127 -17.04 -2.45 12.17
N ASP A 128 -16.96 -3.71 11.71
CA ASP A 128 -15.85 -4.60 12.00
C ASP A 128 -15.70 -5.67 10.91
N LEU A 129 -14.48 -6.18 10.76
CA LEU A 129 -14.11 -7.20 9.79
C LEU A 129 -13.19 -8.22 10.43
N TYR A 130 -13.68 -9.44 10.62
CA TYR A 130 -12.86 -10.52 11.14
C TYR A 130 -12.09 -11.25 10.05
N ILE A 131 -10.93 -11.76 10.42
CA ILE A 131 -10.09 -12.61 9.60
C ILE A 131 -10.38 -14.04 10.02
N LEU A 132 -10.85 -14.87 9.10
CA LEU A 132 -11.13 -16.27 9.37
C LEU A 132 -9.82 -17.09 9.30
N MET A 133 -9.63 -18.02 10.23
CA MET A 133 -8.43 -18.86 10.28
C MET A 133 -8.16 -19.62 8.97
N PRO A 134 -9.17 -20.15 8.24
CA PRO A 134 -8.95 -20.74 6.92
C PRO A 134 -8.34 -19.78 5.89
N GLU A 135 -8.64 -18.49 5.96
CA GLU A 135 -8.01 -17.48 5.08
C GLU A 135 -6.50 -17.37 5.34
N VAL A 136 -6.08 -17.52 6.60
CA VAL A 136 -4.64 -17.53 6.95
C VAL A 136 -3.96 -18.79 6.42
N TYR A 137 -4.61 -19.94 6.50
CA TYR A 137 -4.06 -21.17 5.93
C TYR A 137 -3.97 -21.09 4.40
N PHE A 138 -4.97 -20.50 3.76
CA PHE A 138 -4.94 -20.24 2.32
C PHE A 138 -3.84 -19.24 1.95
N ALA A 139 -3.65 -18.19 2.73
CA ALA A 139 -2.59 -17.20 2.49
C ALA A 139 -1.17 -17.80 2.44
N LEU A 140 -0.94 -18.94 3.10
CA LEU A 140 0.35 -19.65 3.03
C LEU A 140 0.69 -20.11 1.61
N ILE A 141 -0.28 -20.59 0.85
CA ILE A 141 -0.07 -21.02 -0.55
C ILE A 141 -0.25 -19.86 -1.55
N ASP A 142 -1.20 -18.98 -1.29
CA ASP A 142 -1.47 -17.82 -2.14
C ASP A 142 -0.25 -16.89 -2.28
N ASN A 143 0.50 -16.72 -1.18
CA ASN A 143 1.70 -15.88 -1.13
C ASN A 143 3.02 -16.68 -1.20
N ASP A 144 2.98 -17.91 -1.75
CA ASP A 144 4.14 -18.76 -1.99
C ASP A 144 5.04 -19.01 -0.75
N LEU A 145 4.45 -19.04 0.46
CA LEU A 145 5.12 -19.55 1.66
C LEU A 145 5.12 -21.09 1.65
N VAL A 146 4.00 -21.66 1.16
CA VAL A 146 3.90 -23.03 0.66
C VAL A 146 3.91 -22.95 -0.86
N SER A 147 4.88 -23.58 -1.51
CA SER A 147 5.05 -23.54 -2.95
C SER A 147 3.98 -24.36 -3.67
N PHE A 148 3.16 -23.69 -4.46
CA PHE A 148 2.17 -24.32 -5.33
C PHE A 148 2.83 -25.26 -6.36
N ASP A 149 3.95 -24.82 -6.97
CA ASP A 149 4.63 -25.61 -7.99
C ASP A 149 5.24 -26.89 -7.42
N GLN A 150 5.75 -26.85 -6.18
CA GLN A 150 6.26 -28.04 -5.50
C GLN A 150 5.13 -29.02 -5.14
N LEU A 151 3.91 -28.55 -4.83
CA LEU A 151 2.77 -29.44 -4.61
C LEU A 151 2.36 -30.19 -5.88
N ARG A 152 2.57 -29.61 -7.07
CA ARG A 152 2.34 -30.28 -8.36
C ARG A 152 3.41 -31.32 -8.71
N ASP A 153 4.61 -31.24 -8.13
CA ASP A 153 5.71 -32.23 -8.21
C ASP A 153 6.10 -32.71 -6.82
N PRO A 154 5.22 -33.44 -6.13
CA PRO A 154 5.32 -33.73 -4.70
C PRO A 154 6.48 -34.67 -4.39
N LYS A 155 7.27 -34.33 -3.34
CA LYS A 155 8.46 -35.08 -2.88
C LYS A 155 8.21 -35.84 -1.59
N THR A 156 7.33 -35.36 -0.74
CA THR A 156 6.99 -35.99 0.56
C THR A 156 5.63 -36.67 0.50
N ASP A 157 5.35 -37.56 1.48
CA ASP A 157 4.06 -38.24 1.56
C ASP A 157 2.91 -37.28 1.89
N LEU A 158 3.20 -36.18 2.64
CA LEU A 158 2.22 -35.14 2.92
C LEU A 158 1.86 -34.40 1.63
N GLU A 159 2.85 -33.97 0.87
CA GLU A 159 2.62 -33.29 -0.43
C GLU A 159 1.82 -34.16 -1.38
N LYS A 160 2.15 -35.47 -1.49
CA LYS A 160 1.39 -36.42 -2.32
C LYS A 160 -0.07 -36.49 -1.91
N SER A 161 -0.31 -36.63 -0.60
CA SER A 161 -1.68 -36.72 -0.07
C SER A 161 -2.50 -35.44 -0.31
N VAL A 162 -1.88 -34.27 -0.21
CA VAL A 162 -2.53 -32.99 -0.50
C VAL A 162 -2.78 -32.86 -1.99
N ASN A 163 -1.80 -33.20 -2.84
CA ASN A 163 -1.94 -33.14 -4.30
C ASN A 163 -3.00 -34.11 -4.84
N GLU A 164 -3.10 -35.32 -4.31
CA GLU A 164 -4.14 -36.28 -4.72
C GLU A 164 -5.56 -35.72 -4.53
N ARG A 165 -5.82 -35.04 -3.40
CA ARG A 165 -7.13 -34.40 -3.12
C ARG A 165 -7.35 -33.18 -4.01
N TYR A 166 -6.29 -32.43 -4.31
CA TYR A 166 -6.33 -31.31 -5.25
C TYR A 166 -6.69 -31.77 -6.66
N GLU A 167 -5.99 -32.79 -7.20
CA GLU A 167 -6.25 -33.31 -8.54
C GLU A 167 -7.66 -33.87 -8.68
N GLU A 168 -8.18 -34.55 -7.63
CA GLU A 168 -9.54 -35.02 -7.60
C GLU A 168 -10.56 -33.86 -7.69
N ARG A 169 -10.36 -32.80 -6.87
CA ARG A 169 -11.25 -31.62 -6.87
C ARG A 169 -11.12 -30.85 -8.19
N LEU A 170 -9.92 -30.62 -8.69
CA LEU A 170 -9.68 -29.95 -9.98
C LEU A 170 -10.45 -30.64 -11.10
N LYS A 171 -10.41 -31.98 -11.16
CA LYS A 171 -11.16 -32.73 -12.13
C LYS A 171 -12.67 -32.57 -11.94
N GLN A 172 -13.19 -32.64 -10.72
CA GLN A 172 -14.62 -32.46 -10.42
C GLN A 172 -15.11 -31.10 -10.89
N GLU A 173 -14.37 -30.03 -10.59
CA GLU A 173 -14.77 -28.65 -10.91
C GLU A 173 -14.61 -28.35 -12.42
N THR A 174 -13.59 -28.89 -13.07
CA THR A 174 -13.42 -28.79 -14.53
C THR A 174 -14.54 -29.53 -15.26
N ASP A 175 -14.91 -30.73 -14.81
CA ASP A 175 -16.04 -31.49 -15.34
C ASP A 175 -17.37 -30.75 -15.10
N TRP A 176 -17.56 -30.16 -13.91
CA TRP A 176 -18.73 -29.35 -13.59
C TRP A 176 -18.82 -28.11 -14.52
N LEU A 177 -17.75 -27.33 -14.68
CA LEU A 177 -17.74 -26.17 -15.55
C LEU A 177 -18.05 -26.53 -17.01
N SER A 178 -17.50 -27.65 -17.50
CA SER A 178 -17.80 -28.17 -18.84
C SER A 178 -19.27 -28.53 -19.00
N ASN A 179 -19.89 -29.17 -17.97
CA ASN A 179 -21.28 -29.54 -18.01
C ASN A 179 -22.21 -28.33 -17.90
N GLU A 180 -21.83 -27.33 -17.08
CA GLU A 180 -22.55 -26.08 -16.93
C GLU A 180 -22.66 -25.33 -18.27
N LEU A 181 -21.56 -25.25 -19.01
CA LEU A 181 -21.51 -24.62 -20.33
C LEU A 181 -22.25 -25.42 -21.41
N LYS A 182 -22.25 -26.77 -21.35
CA LYS A 182 -22.96 -27.63 -22.31
C LYS A 182 -24.44 -27.77 -21.98
N GLY A 183 -24.83 -27.54 -20.73
CA GLY A 183 -26.19 -27.65 -20.24
C GLY A 183 -27.07 -26.41 -20.55
N GLU A 184 -28.03 -26.13 -19.67
CA GLU A 184 -28.89 -24.95 -19.81
C GLU A 184 -28.24 -23.69 -19.26
N GLY A 185 -27.23 -23.83 -18.39
CA GLY A 185 -26.52 -22.73 -17.74
C GLY A 185 -27.25 -22.15 -16.52
N THR A 186 -26.64 -22.21 -15.36
CA THR A 186 -27.18 -21.62 -14.13
C THR A 186 -26.94 -20.10 -14.12
N LYS A 187 -27.93 -19.34 -13.68
CA LYS A 187 -27.75 -17.88 -13.51
C LYS A 187 -26.64 -17.59 -12.50
N TYR A 188 -25.82 -16.58 -12.77
CA TYR A 188 -24.66 -16.27 -11.94
C TYR A 188 -25.03 -16.07 -10.45
N ASN A 189 -26.15 -15.38 -10.17
CA ASN A 189 -26.63 -15.18 -8.80
C ASN A 189 -27.02 -16.46 -8.05
N ASP A 190 -27.43 -17.49 -8.78
CA ASP A 190 -27.90 -18.76 -8.21
C ASP A 190 -26.73 -19.75 -7.97
N LEU A 191 -25.53 -19.44 -8.43
CA LEU A 191 -24.33 -20.23 -8.18
C LEU A 191 -23.88 -20.08 -6.72
N SER A 192 -23.22 -21.11 -6.19
CA SER A 192 -22.44 -20.99 -4.94
C SER A 192 -21.29 -20.00 -5.11
N ASP A 193 -20.75 -19.47 -4.01
CA ASP A 193 -19.61 -18.55 -4.08
C ASP A 193 -18.38 -19.22 -4.70
N GLU A 194 -18.17 -20.49 -4.43
CA GLU A 194 -17.16 -21.33 -5.07
C GLU A 194 -17.33 -21.35 -6.60
N ASN A 195 -18.51 -21.74 -7.06
CA ASN A 195 -18.80 -21.82 -8.49
C ASN A 195 -18.75 -20.45 -9.19
N LYS A 196 -19.15 -19.38 -8.49
CA LYS A 196 -18.97 -18.01 -8.97
C LYS A 196 -17.50 -17.69 -9.23
N SER A 197 -16.61 -18.09 -8.33
CA SER A 197 -15.16 -17.85 -8.49
C SER A 197 -14.57 -18.57 -9.70
N TYR A 198 -15.00 -19.82 -9.95
CA TYR A 198 -14.55 -20.60 -11.11
C TYR A 198 -15.06 -20.02 -12.43
N VAL A 199 -16.34 -19.65 -12.47
CA VAL A 199 -16.96 -19.04 -13.65
C VAL A 199 -16.32 -17.68 -13.95
N TRP A 200 -16.11 -16.85 -12.92
CA TRP A 200 -15.48 -15.55 -13.09
C TRP A 200 -14.04 -15.68 -13.61
N ARG A 201 -13.24 -16.58 -13.05
CA ARG A 201 -11.87 -16.79 -13.53
C ARG A 201 -11.83 -17.33 -14.95
N ALA A 202 -12.76 -18.22 -15.32
CA ALA A 202 -12.89 -18.70 -16.70
C ALA A 202 -13.22 -17.55 -17.68
N TYR A 203 -14.05 -16.59 -17.27
CA TYR A 203 -14.33 -15.38 -18.04
C TYR A 203 -13.08 -14.50 -18.19
N GLU A 204 -12.34 -14.27 -17.10
CA GLU A 204 -11.09 -13.51 -17.12
C GLU A 204 -10.05 -14.14 -18.05
N ILE A 205 -9.87 -15.46 -18.03
CA ILE A 205 -8.98 -16.18 -18.94
C ILE A 205 -9.33 -15.89 -20.40
N LEU A 206 -10.61 -15.84 -20.74
CA LEU A 206 -11.04 -15.54 -22.13
C LEU A 206 -10.74 -14.09 -22.52
N THR A 207 -10.88 -13.15 -21.59
CA THR A 207 -10.62 -11.72 -21.84
C THR A 207 -9.13 -11.41 -21.88
N GLU A 208 -8.35 -11.98 -20.94
CA GLU A 208 -6.89 -11.82 -20.87
C GLU A 208 -6.17 -12.37 -22.10
N ASN A 209 -6.68 -13.48 -22.65
CA ASN A 209 -6.15 -14.10 -23.86
C ASN A 209 -6.80 -13.57 -25.17
N ASN A 210 -7.55 -12.48 -25.10
CA ASN A 210 -8.24 -11.85 -26.23
C ASN A 210 -9.19 -12.78 -27.01
N ILE A 211 -9.63 -13.89 -26.41
CA ILE A 211 -10.68 -14.74 -26.98
C ILE A 211 -12.01 -13.97 -26.99
N ILE A 212 -12.35 -13.31 -25.87
CA ILE A 212 -13.35 -12.25 -25.86
C ILE A 212 -12.64 -10.93 -26.07
N ARG A 213 -12.94 -10.27 -27.17
CA ARG A 213 -12.35 -9.02 -27.62
C ARG A 213 -12.98 -7.84 -26.86
N SER A 214 -12.37 -7.46 -25.72
CA SER A 214 -12.88 -6.36 -24.87
C SER A 214 -13.01 -5.03 -25.62
N ASP A 215 -12.19 -4.82 -26.66
CA ASP A 215 -12.26 -3.64 -27.54
C ASP A 215 -13.49 -3.62 -28.48
N LEU A 216 -14.12 -4.77 -28.71
CA LEU A 216 -15.33 -4.91 -29.52
C LEU A 216 -16.61 -4.97 -28.67
N VAL A 217 -16.49 -5.31 -27.39
CA VAL A 217 -17.63 -5.46 -26.48
C VAL A 217 -18.31 -4.11 -26.22
N ASN A 218 -19.62 -4.04 -26.51
CA ASN A 218 -20.40 -2.88 -26.14
C ASN A 218 -20.76 -2.92 -24.65
N ILE A 219 -20.17 -2.02 -23.85
CA ILE A 219 -20.41 -1.96 -22.40
C ILE A 219 -21.82 -1.52 -22.02
N GLU A 220 -22.57 -0.88 -22.93
CA GLU A 220 -23.96 -0.46 -22.74
C GLU A 220 -24.98 -1.56 -23.17
N ASP A 221 -24.48 -2.75 -23.55
CA ASP A 221 -25.32 -3.90 -23.90
C ASP A 221 -25.96 -4.49 -22.64
N ASP A 222 -27.25 -4.76 -22.68
CA ASP A 222 -28.03 -5.23 -21.52
C ASP A 222 -27.46 -6.54 -20.90
N VAL A 223 -26.92 -7.46 -21.73
CA VAL A 223 -26.36 -8.73 -21.24
C VAL A 223 -25.03 -8.49 -20.54
N ILE A 224 -24.19 -7.61 -21.12
CA ILE A 224 -22.88 -7.23 -20.54
C ILE A 224 -23.09 -6.44 -19.25
N GLU A 225 -24.00 -5.47 -19.23
CA GLU A 225 -24.31 -4.70 -18.02
C GLU A 225 -24.82 -5.61 -16.91
N ASN A 226 -25.74 -6.52 -17.22
CA ASN A 226 -26.24 -7.50 -16.27
C ASN A 226 -25.16 -8.45 -15.75
N TRP A 227 -24.26 -8.91 -16.61
CA TRP A 227 -23.12 -9.73 -16.20
C TRP A 227 -22.17 -8.98 -15.26
N ASN A 228 -21.74 -7.78 -15.62
CA ASN A 228 -20.84 -6.95 -14.84
C ASN A 228 -21.42 -6.55 -13.46
N ASN A 229 -22.73 -6.41 -13.39
CA ASN A 229 -23.45 -6.12 -12.14
C ASN A 229 -23.77 -7.39 -11.32
N GLY A 230 -23.26 -8.55 -11.72
CA GLY A 230 -23.53 -9.83 -11.07
C GLY A 230 -25.00 -10.24 -11.13
N ALA A 231 -25.70 -9.86 -12.20
CA ALA A 231 -27.14 -10.04 -12.32
C ALA A 231 -27.54 -11.38 -12.98
N ASN A 232 -28.76 -11.49 -13.40
CA ASN A 232 -29.49 -12.68 -13.79
C ASN A 232 -29.12 -13.23 -15.19
N VAL A 233 -27.81 -13.34 -15.50
CA VAL A 233 -27.24 -13.92 -16.73
C VAL A 233 -26.38 -15.15 -16.37
N SER A 234 -26.47 -16.24 -17.14
CA SER A 234 -25.57 -17.37 -16.99
C SER A 234 -24.28 -17.15 -17.82
N PHE A 235 -23.19 -17.82 -17.45
CA PHE A 235 -21.97 -17.76 -18.23
C PHE A 235 -22.15 -18.30 -19.66
N LYS A 236 -23.01 -19.30 -19.82
CA LYS A 236 -23.42 -19.79 -21.13
C LYS A 236 -24.08 -18.69 -21.96
N GLU A 237 -25.11 -18.01 -21.42
CA GLU A 237 -25.81 -16.94 -22.13
C GLU A 237 -24.86 -15.80 -22.53
N LEU A 238 -23.92 -15.45 -21.64
CA LEU A 238 -22.90 -14.45 -21.95
C LEU A 238 -22.04 -14.89 -23.14
N LEU A 239 -21.52 -16.13 -23.13
CA LEU A 239 -20.67 -16.64 -24.20
C LEU A 239 -21.41 -16.75 -25.53
N GLU A 240 -22.65 -17.28 -25.53
CA GLU A 240 -23.50 -17.33 -26.72
C GLU A 240 -23.78 -15.93 -27.27
N HIS A 241 -23.98 -14.95 -26.40
CA HIS A 241 -24.19 -13.55 -26.78
C HIS A 241 -22.94 -12.94 -27.41
N CYS A 242 -21.74 -13.13 -26.79
CA CYS A 242 -20.47 -12.65 -27.34
C CYS A 242 -20.16 -13.27 -28.72
N ILE A 243 -20.42 -14.57 -28.90
CA ILE A 243 -20.24 -15.27 -30.17
C ILE A 243 -21.20 -14.72 -31.23
N THR A 244 -22.48 -14.54 -30.89
CA THR A 244 -23.50 -14.05 -31.81
C THR A 244 -23.20 -12.64 -32.31
N ASN A 245 -22.66 -11.79 -31.45
CA ASN A 245 -22.27 -10.41 -31.80
C ASN A 245 -20.88 -10.29 -32.46
N GLY A 246 -20.17 -11.40 -32.66
CA GLY A 246 -18.84 -11.41 -33.27
C GLY A 246 -17.74 -10.80 -32.40
N TRP A 247 -17.91 -10.85 -31.07
CA TRP A 247 -16.93 -10.36 -30.11
C TRP A 247 -15.90 -11.44 -29.68
N VAL A 248 -15.96 -12.62 -30.31
CA VAL A 248 -15.05 -13.75 -30.05
C VAL A 248 -14.08 -13.92 -31.22
N ASP A 249 -12.79 -13.99 -30.92
CA ASP A 249 -11.71 -14.26 -31.87
C ASP A 249 -11.07 -15.60 -31.52
N LEU A 250 -11.04 -16.51 -32.50
CA LEU A 250 -10.46 -17.84 -32.34
C LEU A 250 -9.19 -18.02 -33.19
N SER A 251 -8.64 -16.95 -33.79
CA SER A 251 -7.47 -17.02 -34.70
C SER A 251 -6.26 -17.67 -34.05
N ASP A 252 -6.08 -17.47 -32.73
CA ASP A 252 -4.94 -18.01 -31.99
C ASP A 252 -5.12 -19.46 -31.52
N ILE A 253 -6.34 -20.01 -31.61
CA ILE A 253 -6.66 -21.37 -31.10
C ILE A 253 -7.10 -22.32 -32.22
N SER A 254 -7.31 -21.85 -33.43
CA SER A 254 -7.69 -22.71 -34.57
C SER A 254 -7.45 -22.06 -35.91
N ASP A 255 -6.82 -22.84 -36.82
CA ASP A 255 -6.58 -22.48 -38.23
C ASP A 255 -7.81 -22.76 -39.14
N SER A 256 -8.90 -23.30 -38.62
CA SER A 256 -10.07 -23.71 -39.41
C SER A 256 -11.08 -22.57 -39.59
N GLN A 257 -11.65 -22.44 -40.78
CA GLN A 257 -12.84 -21.62 -40.99
C GLN A 257 -14.07 -22.36 -40.40
N TYR A 258 -14.79 -21.66 -39.53
CA TYR A 258 -15.99 -22.18 -38.87
C TYR A 258 -17.21 -21.98 -39.74
N THR A 259 -18.09 -22.99 -39.76
CA THR A 259 -19.29 -22.98 -40.58
C THR A 259 -20.53 -22.55 -39.82
N ASP A 260 -20.55 -22.71 -38.50
CA ASP A 260 -21.67 -22.30 -37.67
C ASP A 260 -21.26 -21.89 -36.24
N LEU A 261 -22.20 -21.24 -35.52
CA LEU A 261 -21.99 -20.74 -34.15
C LEU A 261 -21.80 -21.86 -33.12
N SER A 262 -22.35 -23.04 -33.36
CA SER A 262 -22.25 -24.18 -32.42
C SER A 262 -20.84 -24.77 -32.42
N GLU A 263 -20.16 -24.74 -33.57
CA GLU A 263 -18.76 -25.15 -33.71
C GLU A 263 -17.84 -24.18 -32.95
N VAL A 264 -18.05 -22.86 -33.14
CA VAL A 264 -17.35 -21.80 -32.40
C VAL A 264 -17.52 -21.99 -30.90
N TYR A 265 -18.75 -22.15 -30.43
CA TYR A 265 -19.07 -22.35 -29.03
C TYR A 265 -18.35 -23.58 -28.44
N SER A 266 -18.37 -24.70 -29.16
CA SER A 266 -17.69 -25.94 -28.72
C SER A 266 -16.18 -25.77 -28.59
N LYS A 267 -15.56 -24.95 -29.46
CA LYS A 267 -14.13 -24.63 -29.38
C LYS A 267 -13.80 -23.75 -28.18
N VAL A 268 -14.62 -22.74 -27.89
CA VAL A 268 -14.46 -21.91 -26.71
C VAL A 268 -14.54 -22.75 -25.43
N ILE A 269 -15.52 -23.66 -25.32
CA ILE A 269 -15.61 -24.58 -24.17
C ILE A 269 -14.34 -25.42 -24.04
N SER A 270 -13.86 -26.01 -25.15
CA SER A 270 -12.65 -26.84 -25.12
C SER A 270 -11.43 -26.05 -24.66
N TYR A 271 -11.30 -24.82 -25.13
CA TYR A 271 -10.25 -23.90 -24.70
C TYR A 271 -10.32 -23.58 -23.21
N ILE A 272 -11.51 -23.22 -22.70
CA ILE A 272 -11.72 -22.98 -21.27
C ILE A 272 -11.28 -24.18 -20.44
N VAL A 273 -11.79 -25.37 -20.75
CA VAL A 273 -11.51 -26.61 -20.00
C VAL A 273 -10.01 -26.94 -19.98
N GLU A 274 -9.29 -26.66 -21.08
CA GLU A 274 -7.85 -26.81 -21.13
C GLU A 274 -7.14 -25.76 -20.25
N LYS A 275 -7.48 -24.50 -20.42
CA LYS A 275 -6.75 -23.39 -19.78
C LYS A 275 -6.99 -23.26 -18.29
N VAL A 276 -8.18 -23.51 -17.77
CA VAL A 276 -8.43 -23.44 -16.34
C VAL A 276 -7.55 -24.40 -15.54
N SER A 277 -7.19 -25.57 -16.08
CA SER A 277 -6.32 -26.53 -15.40
C SER A 277 -4.84 -26.11 -15.35
N GLU A 278 -4.44 -25.18 -16.20
CA GLU A 278 -3.08 -24.59 -16.25
C GLU A 278 -3.02 -23.25 -15.50
N ASP A 279 -4.15 -22.59 -15.32
CA ASP A 279 -4.25 -21.27 -14.73
C ASP A 279 -4.01 -21.28 -13.22
N ARG A 280 -3.01 -20.50 -12.78
CA ARG A 280 -2.63 -20.48 -11.36
C ARG A 280 -3.76 -20.01 -10.44
N GLU A 281 -4.50 -18.99 -10.81
CA GLU A 281 -5.55 -18.41 -9.95
C GLU A 281 -6.75 -19.36 -9.86
N PHE A 282 -7.14 -20.02 -10.95
CA PHE A 282 -8.15 -21.06 -10.90
C PHE A 282 -7.71 -22.21 -9.97
N CYS A 283 -6.46 -22.66 -10.11
CA CYS A 283 -5.91 -23.72 -9.26
C CYS A 283 -5.82 -23.31 -7.78
N LEU A 284 -5.48 -22.06 -7.49
CA LEU A 284 -5.48 -21.53 -6.12
C LEU A 284 -6.90 -21.45 -5.55
N ASN A 285 -7.92 -21.13 -6.35
CA ASN A 285 -9.30 -21.20 -5.91
C ASN A 285 -9.70 -22.64 -5.51
N ILE A 286 -9.19 -23.66 -6.20
CA ILE A 286 -9.39 -25.08 -5.76
C ILE A 286 -8.80 -25.29 -4.36
N TYR A 287 -7.56 -24.85 -4.10
CA TYR A 287 -6.95 -24.95 -2.77
C TYR A 287 -7.72 -24.17 -1.72
N LYS A 288 -8.19 -22.97 -2.05
CA LYS A 288 -8.99 -22.15 -1.15
C LYS A 288 -10.20 -22.94 -0.61
N TYR A 289 -11.00 -23.53 -1.49
CA TYR A 289 -12.19 -24.26 -1.07
C TYR A 289 -11.87 -25.62 -0.44
N LEU A 290 -10.77 -26.29 -0.83
CA LEU A 290 -10.30 -27.48 -0.11
C LEU A 290 -9.93 -27.16 1.35
N ILE A 291 -9.39 -25.98 1.61
CA ILE A 291 -9.03 -25.52 2.96
C ILE A 291 -10.29 -25.06 3.72
N GLU A 292 -11.17 -24.29 3.08
CA GLU A 292 -12.42 -23.82 3.69
C GLU A 292 -13.34 -24.99 4.07
N ASP A 293 -13.43 -26.02 3.22
CA ASP A 293 -14.19 -27.24 3.46
C ASP A 293 -13.51 -28.19 4.48
N GLY A 294 -12.26 -27.89 4.90
CA GLY A 294 -11.47 -28.72 5.81
C GLY A 294 -10.96 -30.04 5.19
N VAL A 295 -11.06 -30.20 3.88
CA VAL A 295 -10.49 -31.34 3.13
C VAL A 295 -8.97 -31.31 3.19
N VAL A 296 -8.37 -30.12 3.07
CA VAL A 296 -6.98 -29.85 3.44
C VAL A 296 -7.00 -29.08 4.75
N SER A 297 -6.45 -29.66 5.79
CA SER A 297 -6.48 -29.07 7.14
C SER A 297 -5.43 -27.97 7.30
N GLY A 298 -5.72 -26.99 8.17
CA GLY A 298 -4.73 -25.98 8.54
C GLY A 298 -3.43 -26.56 9.12
N ARG A 299 -3.51 -27.73 9.80
CA ARG A 299 -2.34 -28.45 10.28
C ARG A 299 -1.44 -28.92 9.14
N GLU A 300 -2.01 -29.49 8.08
CA GLU A 300 -1.27 -29.89 6.89
C GLU A 300 -0.61 -28.68 6.23
N MET A 301 -1.32 -27.57 6.10
CA MET A 301 -0.77 -26.33 5.56
C MET A 301 0.41 -25.82 6.40
N CYS A 302 0.30 -25.80 7.74
CA CYS A 302 1.40 -25.41 8.62
C CYS A 302 2.59 -26.39 8.52
N MET A 303 2.35 -27.71 8.40
CA MET A 303 3.41 -28.70 8.24
C MET A 303 4.14 -28.61 6.90
N LEU A 304 3.44 -28.21 5.83
CA LEU A 304 4.07 -27.99 4.51
C LEU A 304 5.13 -26.89 4.53
N LEU A 305 5.05 -25.88 5.40
CA LEU A 305 6.11 -24.89 5.58
C LEU A 305 7.47 -25.53 5.93
N TYR A 306 7.44 -26.62 6.70
CA TYR A 306 8.62 -27.37 7.09
C TYR A 306 9.01 -28.44 6.06
N GLU A 307 8.03 -29.14 5.48
CA GLU A 307 8.28 -30.18 4.48
C GLU A 307 8.90 -29.61 3.21
N GLN A 308 8.54 -28.40 2.83
CA GLN A 308 9.08 -27.69 1.68
C GLN A 308 10.34 -26.86 2.00
N GLY A 309 10.77 -26.85 3.26
CA GLY A 309 12.02 -26.20 3.68
C GLY A 309 11.92 -24.66 3.78
N TYR A 310 10.71 -24.10 3.82
CA TYR A 310 10.54 -22.70 4.18
C TYR A 310 11.00 -22.43 5.63
N LEU A 311 10.71 -23.38 6.51
CA LEU A 311 11.18 -23.41 7.90
C LEU A 311 12.00 -24.68 8.17
N GLU A 312 12.98 -24.58 9.05
CA GLU A 312 13.69 -25.74 9.59
C GLU A 312 12.83 -26.47 10.62
N LYS A 313 12.85 -27.82 10.61
CA LYS A 313 12.07 -28.64 11.54
C LYS A 313 12.55 -28.44 12.98
N ASP A 314 11.64 -27.98 13.83
CA ASP A 314 11.86 -27.60 15.22
C ASP A 314 10.84 -28.27 16.17
N ASP A 315 10.73 -27.79 17.40
CA ASP A 315 9.77 -28.27 18.39
C ASP A 315 8.32 -27.96 18.00
N TYR A 316 8.07 -26.89 17.21
CA TYR A 316 6.74 -26.59 16.68
C TYR A 316 6.31 -27.64 15.65
N TYR A 317 7.22 -28.03 14.74
CA TYR A 317 6.96 -29.13 13.80
C TYR A 317 6.62 -30.43 14.52
N ASN A 318 7.39 -30.79 15.56
CA ASN A 318 7.15 -31.98 16.37
C ASN A 318 5.78 -31.89 17.08
N SER A 319 5.42 -30.74 17.60
CA SER A 319 4.16 -30.51 18.31
C SER A 319 2.95 -30.59 17.38
N LEU A 320 3.05 -30.01 16.17
CA LEU A 320 2.07 -30.16 15.10
C LEU A 320 1.92 -31.64 14.68
N SER A 321 3.08 -32.33 14.45
CA SER A 321 3.10 -33.72 14.04
C SER A 321 2.43 -34.65 15.06
N ASN A 322 2.64 -34.40 16.35
CA ASN A 322 2.11 -35.20 17.46
C ASN A 322 0.74 -34.75 17.98
N TRP A 323 0.09 -33.76 17.32
CA TRP A 323 -1.22 -33.24 17.72
C TRP A 323 -1.25 -32.59 19.12
N THR A 324 -0.09 -32.13 19.63
CA THR A 324 0.01 -31.43 20.92
C THR A 324 -0.15 -29.92 20.80
N LEU A 325 -0.12 -29.41 19.58
CA LEU A 325 -0.34 -28.01 19.24
C LEU A 325 -1.37 -27.93 18.11
N SER A 326 -2.36 -27.04 18.24
CA SER A 326 -3.31 -26.76 17.16
C SER A 326 -2.65 -25.90 16.07
N ALA A 327 -3.17 -25.99 14.83
CA ALA A 327 -2.69 -25.13 13.74
C ALA A 327 -2.93 -23.66 14.03
N SER A 328 -4.05 -23.31 14.65
CA SER A 328 -4.40 -21.94 15.02
C SER A 328 -3.45 -21.37 16.09
N ASP A 329 -3.15 -22.15 17.15
CA ASP A 329 -2.18 -21.74 18.16
C ASP A 329 -0.78 -21.59 17.56
N TYR A 330 -0.42 -22.45 16.61
CA TYR A 330 0.83 -22.33 15.86
C TYR A 330 0.90 -21.03 15.07
N ILE A 331 -0.13 -20.70 14.28
CA ILE A 331 -0.18 -19.43 13.51
C ILE A 331 -0.02 -18.23 14.45
N ARG A 332 -0.77 -18.20 15.57
CA ARG A 332 -0.67 -17.12 16.56
C ARG A 332 0.75 -17.02 17.15
N ALA A 333 1.36 -18.16 17.49
CA ALA A 333 2.73 -18.18 17.98
C ALA A 333 3.75 -17.74 16.92
N ALA A 334 3.61 -18.20 15.67
CA ALA A 334 4.48 -17.84 14.56
C ALA A 334 4.39 -16.33 14.23
N MET A 335 3.21 -15.74 14.31
CA MET A 335 3.02 -14.30 14.13
C MET A 335 3.63 -13.49 15.30
N ASN A 336 3.38 -13.88 16.54
CA ASN A 336 3.97 -13.22 17.71
C ASN A 336 5.52 -13.27 17.71
N ASN A 337 6.09 -14.34 17.15
CA ASN A 337 7.54 -14.51 17.00
C ASN A 337 8.11 -13.96 15.68
N LYS A 338 7.29 -13.27 14.88
CA LYS A 338 7.66 -12.69 13.56
C LYS A 338 8.22 -13.72 12.56
N VAL A 339 7.91 -15.00 12.73
CA VAL A 339 8.19 -16.07 11.74
C VAL A 339 7.24 -15.94 10.54
N LEU A 340 5.98 -15.64 10.83
CA LEU A 340 4.97 -15.21 9.87
C LEU A 340 4.56 -13.79 10.23
N THR A 341 4.49 -12.90 9.24
CA THR A 341 4.09 -11.51 9.46
C THR A 341 2.88 -11.15 8.58
N PRO A 342 2.09 -10.13 8.92
CA PRO A 342 1.03 -9.66 8.04
C PRO A 342 1.52 -9.40 6.62
N GLY A 343 2.71 -8.82 6.47
CA GLY A 343 3.34 -8.57 5.16
C GLY A 343 3.66 -9.84 4.39
N THR A 344 4.21 -10.88 5.01
CA THR A 344 4.51 -12.14 4.32
C THR A 344 3.24 -12.93 3.98
N LEU A 345 2.22 -12.83 4.81
CA LEU A 345 0.91 -13.48 4.60
C LEU A 345 0.01 -12.72 3.61
N GLY A 346 0.29 -11.44 3.33
CA GLY A 346 -0.58 -10.63 2.48
C GLY A 346 -1.98 -10.37 3.06
N ILE A 347 -2.18 -10.60 4.37
CA ILE A 347 -3.47 -10.45 5.06
C ILE A 347 -3.61 -9.03 5.60
N ALA A 348 -4.62 -8.31 5.15
CA ALA A 348 -4.87 -6.93 5.55
C ALA A 348 -5.25 -6.78 7.04
N PRO A 349 -4.69 -5.74 7.72
CA PRO A 349 -3.72 -4.79 7.21
C PRO A 349 -2.33 -5.42 7.09
N SER A 350 -1.80 -5.46 5.87
CA SER A 350 -0.52 -6.13 5.55
C SER A 350 0.58 -5.17 5.14
N SER A 351 0.28 -3.89 5.08
CA SER A 351 1.19 -2.85 4.60
C SER A 351 0.99 -1.55 5.36
N GLY A 352 1.98 -0.66 5.26
CA GLY A 352 1.92 0.65 5.87
C GLY A 352 3.19 1.45 5.66
N ALA A 353 3.17 2.71 6.11
CA ALA A 353 4.28 3.62 6.01
C ALA A 353 4.44 4.45 7.29
N ALA A 354 5.69 4.87 7.55
CA ALA A 354 5.99 5.89 8.55
C ALA A 354 7.12 6.78 8.04
N VAL A 355 6.92 8.09 8.12
CA VAL A 355 7.90 9.10 7.69
C VAL A 355 8.21 10.03 8.85
N LEU A 356 9.49 10.18 9.18
CA LEU A 356 10.00 11.07 10.21
C LEU A 356 10.86 12.14 9.57
N GLU A 357 10.53 13.40 9.83
CA GLU A 357 11.16 14.57 9.22
C GLU A 357 11.61 15.59 10.29
N ASP A 358 12.72 16.27 10.06
CA ASP A 358 13.07 17.47 10.78
C ASP A 358 12.31 18.67 10.18
N PRO A 359 11.32 19.23 10.90
CA PRO A 359 10.48 20.30 10.38
C PRO A 359 11.22 21.62 10.11
N ASN A 360 12.48 21.74 10.54
CA ASN A 360 13.24 22.98 10.43
C ASN A 360 14.12 23.05 9.16
N ASN A 361 14.27 21.93 8.46
CA ASN A 361 15.17 21.86 7.30
C ASN A 361 14.75 20.90 6.18
N GLY A 362 13.71 20.07 6.38
CA GLY A 362 13.20 19.11 5.40
C GLY A 362 14.02 17.81 5.30
N GLN A 363 14.95 17.56 6.24
CA GLN A 363 15.70 16.30 6.29
C GLN A 363 14.78 15.14 6.70
N LEU A 364 14.78 14.06 5.92
CA LEU A 364 14.11 12.83 6.30
C LEU A 364 15.00 12.01 7.22
N LEU A 365 14.59 11.83 8.46
CA LEU A 365 15.31 11.07 9.48
C LEU A 365 14.98 9.57 9.44
N ALA A 366 13.78 9.22 8.94
CA ALA A 366 13.36 7.86 8.60
C ALA A 366 12.30 7.89 7.50
N LEU A 367 12.35 6.90 6.61
CA LEU A 367 11.39 6.68 5.52
C LEU A 367 11.06 5.19 5.47
N VAL A 368 10.03 4.78 6.22
CA VAL A 368 9.63 3.37 6.36
C VAL A 368 8.55 3.02 5.36
N SER A 369 8.81 1.98 4.58
CA SER A 369 7.84 1.28 3.73
C SER A 369 7.74 -0.17 4.22
N TYR A 370 6.57 -0.62 4.64
CA TYR A 370 6.32 -1.98 5.10
C TYR A 370 5.31 -2.67 4.17
N PRO A 371 5.51 -3.95 3.82
CA PRO A 371 6.69 -4.75 4.15
C PRO A 371 7.88 -4.45 3.25
N GLY A 372 9.06 -4.67 3.79
CA GLY A 372 10.27 -4.68 3.01
C GLY A 372 10.57 -6.05 2.39
N TYR A 373 11.65 -6.12 1.60
CA TYR A 373 12.11 -7.34 0.93
C TYR A 373 13.64 -7.48 1.03
N ASP A 374 14.15 -8.68 0.71
CA ASP A 374 15.59 -8.92 0.69
C ASP A 374 16.19 -8.46 -0.65
N THR A 375 16.81 -7.27 -0.64
CA THR A 375 17.45 -6.68 -1.82
C THR A 375 18.63 -7.51 -2.32
N ASN A 376 19.29 -8.31 -1.45
CA ASN A 376 20.43 -9.15 -1.85
C ASN A 376 20.00 -10.25 -2.81
N LYS A 377 18.76 -10.74 -2.72
CA LYS A 377 18.22 -11.74 -3.65
C LYS A 377 17.91 -11.17 -5.02
N LEU A 378 17.75 -9.87 -5.12
CA LEU A 378 17.49 -9.17 -6.40
C LEU A 378 18.77 -8.63 -7.03
N SER A 379 19.82 -8.40 -6.23
CA SER A 379 21.06 -7.79 -6.69
C SER A 379 21.98 -8.79 -7.40
N GLY A 380 22.67 -8.30 -8.43
CA GLY A 380 23.54 -9.15 -9.27
C GLY A 380 22.75 -10.12 -10.15
N THR A 381 22.86 -11.42 -9.89
CA THR A 381 22.00 -12.43 -10.54
C THR A 381 20.72 -12.54 -9.76
N MET A 382 19.63 -12.05 -10.32
CA MET A 382 18.30 -12.03 -9.68
C MET A 382 17.81 -13.45 -9.38
N ASP A 383 17.37 -13.69 -8.15
CA ASP A 383 16.57 -14.85 -7.76
C ASP A 383 15.15 -14.65 -8.31
N VAL A 384 14.88 -15.28 -9.48
CA VAL A 384 13.61 -15.11 -10.21
C VAL A 384 12.43 -15.65 -9.41
N ASP A 385 12.61 -16.75 -8.69
CA ASP A 385 11.54 -17.33 -7.86
C ASP A 385 11.18 -16.40 -6.72
N TYR A 386 12.17 -15.82 -6.08
CA TYR A 386 11.94 -14.80 -5.05
C TYR A 386 11.27 -13.53 -5.60
N TYR A 387 11.72 -13.04 -6.76
CA TYR A 387 11.09 -11.89 -7.41
C TYR A 387 9.61 -12.16 -7.73
N ASN A 388 9.31 -13.30 -8.33
CA ASN A 388 7.94 -13.71 -8.63
C ASN A 388 7.08 -13.79 -7.37
N LYS A 389 7.63 -14.35 -6.28
CA LYS A 389 6.97 -14.42 -4.98
C LYS A 389 6.59 -13.04 -4.46
N ILE A 390 7.54 -12.10 -4.36
CA ILE A 390 7.28 -10.77 -3.79
C ILE A 390 6.46 -9.87 -4.72
N SER A 391 6.52 -10.09 -6.05
CA SER A 391 5.71 -9.33 -7.03
C SER A 391 4.22 -9.71 -6.99
N ARG A 392 3.90 -10.96 -6.64
CA ARG A 392 2.52 -11.47 -6.52
C ARG A 392 1.92 -11.22 -5.14
N ASN A 393 2.74 -11.00 -4.11
CA ASN A 393 2.27 -10.85 -2.74
C ASN A 393 1.30 -9.68 -2.62
N ALA A 394 0.14 -9.92 -2.01
CA ALA A 394 -0.94 -8.95 -1.86
C ALA A 394 -0.53 -7.71 -1.04
N SER A 395 0.49 -7.80 -0.18
CA SER A 395 1.05 -6.68 0.57
C SER A 395 1.92 -5.73 -0.27
N LYS A 396 2.22 -6.09 -1.54
CA LYS A 396 2.99 -5.31 -2.52
C LYS A 396 4.34 -4.81 -1.99
N PRO A 397 5.28 -5.71 -1.62
CA PRO A 397 6.57 -5.32 -1.04
C PRO A 397 7.42 -4.41 -1.95
N LEU A 398 7.26 -4.54 -3.29
CA LEU A 398 7.99 -3.74 -4.27
C LEU A 398 7.48 -2.29 -4.38
N LEU A 399 6.27 -2.00 -3.87
CA LEU A 399 5.73 -0.64 -3.83
C LEU A 399 6.37 0.13 -2.66
N ASN A 400 6.87 1.33 -2.93
CA ASN A 400 7.25 2.22 -1.83
C ASN A 400 6.00 2.85 -1.21
N TRP A 401 5.52 2.25 -0.10
CA TRP A 401 4.32 2.70 0.59
C TRP A 401 4.44 4.11 1.18
N ALA A 402 5.68 4.58 1.42
CA ALA A 402 5.89 5.91 1.97
C ALA A 402 5.77 7.04 0.92
N THR A 403 6.19 6.76 -0.33
CA THR A 403 6.28 7.79 -1.37
C THR A 403 5.33 7.60 -2.54
N GLN A 404 4.89 6.36 -2.82
CA GLN A 404 4.13 6.02 -4.03
C GLN A 404 2.68 5.60 -3.76
N ALA A 405 2.39 4.99 -2.60
CA ALA A 405 1.01 4.72 -2.21
C ALA A 405 0.33 6.01 -1.77
N GLN A 406 -0.92 6.19 -2.18
CA GLN A 406 -1.69 7.39 -1.86
C GLN A 406 -3.05 7.02 -1.31
N THR A 407 -3.50 7.76 -0.31
CA THR A 407 -4.83 7.62 0.27
C THR A 407 -5.48 9.00 0.50
N MET A 408 -6.78 8.99 0.78
CA MET A 408 -7.46 10.20 1.23
C MET A 408 -6.99 10.56 2.65
N PRO A 409 -6.65 11.84 2.92
CA PRO A 409 -6.10 12.27 4.20
C PRO A 409 -7.11 12.20 5.37
N GLY A 410 -8.41 12.16 5.07
CA GLY A 410 -9.45 12.20 6.07
C GLY A 410 -9.30 13.39 7.01
N SER A 411 -9.60 13.18 8.29
CA SER A 411 -9.61 14.26 9.30
C SER A 411 -8.26 14.94 9.57
N THR A 412 -7.14 14.45 9.04
CA THR A 412 -5.86 15.19 9.10
C THR A 412 -5.88 16.46 8.25
N PHE A 413 -6.72 16.50 7.22
CA PHE A 413 -6.91 17.68 6.38
C PHE A 413 -7.57 18.86 7.11
N LYS A 414 -8.28 18.62 8.20
CA LYS A 414 -9.02 19.65 8.95
C LYS A 414 -8.14 20.78 9.48
N MET A 415 -6.85 20.52 9.68
CA MET A 415 -5.90 21.58 10.08
C MET A 415 -5.72 22.60 8.96
N ALA A 416 -5.60 22.15 7.70
CA ALA A 416 -5.56 23.06 6.54
C ALA A 416 -6.86 23.85 6.42
N THR A 417 -8.01 23.19 6.52
CA THR A 417 -9.31 23.84 6.48
C THR A 417 -9.48 24.88 7.59
N ALA A 418 -8.99 24.58 8.81
CA ALA A 418 -9.00 25.54 9.92
C ALA A 418 -8.17 26.79 9.59
N LEU A 419 -6.94 26.62 9.09
CA LEU A 419 -6.07 27.74 8.68
C LEU A 419 -6.73 28.59 7.59
N VAL A 420 -7.35 27.95 6.60
CA VAL A 420 -8.09 28.66 5.53
C VAL A 420 -9.25 29.45 6.12
N GLY A 421 -10.09 28.83 6.96
CA GLY A 421 -11.25 29.46 7.59
C GLY A 421 -10.86 30.68 8.43
N LEU A 422 -9.81 30.55 9.24
CA LEU A 422 -9.24 31.62 10.08
C LEU A 422 -8.66 32.77 9.22
N ASN A 423 -7.86 32.44 8.21
CA ASN A 423 -7.20 33.45 7.38
C ASN A 423 -8.17 34.19 6.44
N LYS A 424 -9.23 33.52 5.97
CA LYS A 424 -10.29 34.15 5.17
C LYS A 424 -11.30 34.92 6.00
N GLY A 425 -11.22 34.87 7.33
CA GLY A 425 -12.17 35.53 8.24
C GLY A 425 -13.58 34.93 8.23
N ILE A 426 -13.71 33.66 7.77
CA ILE A 426 -14.94 32.86 7.88
C ILE A 426 -15.21 32.55 9.35
N ILE A 427 -14.16 32.25 10.08
CA ILE A 427 -14.15 32.03 11.53
C ILE A 427 -13.03 32.84 12.16
N ASP A 428 -13.15 33.10 13.44
CA ASP A 428 -12.06 33.50 14.34
C ASP A 428 -11.84 32.42 15.43
N PRO A 429 -10.80 32.51 16.26
CA PRO A 429 -10.51 31.47 17.27
C PRO A 429 -11.65 31.27 18.32
N TYR A 430 -12.59 32.17 18.40
CA TYR A 430 -13.71 32.15 19.37
C TYR A 430 -15.07 31.89 18.72
N THR A 431 -15.13 31.84 17.40
CA THR A 431 -16.35 31.52 16.64
C THR A 431 -16.87 30.16 17.06
N GLN A 432 -18.15 30.11 17.45
CA GLN A 432 -18.85 28.88 17.82
C GLN A 432 -19.80 28.44 16.72
N ILE A 433 -19.70 27.17 16.32
CA ILE A 433 -20.62 26.51 15.40
C ILE A 433 -21.26 25.34 16.14
N TYR A 434 -22.61 25.27 16.09
CA TYR A 434 -23.36 24.20 16.73
C TYR A 434 -23.39 22.94 15.86
N CYS A 435 -22.90 21.83 16.40
CA CYS A 435 -22.95 20.51 15.76
C CYS A 435 -24.14 19.70 16.30
N SER A 436 -25.20 19.59 15.53
CA SER A 436 -26.37 18.72 15.81
C SER A 436 -26.19 17.26 15.35
N GLY A 437 -25.00 16.88 14.91
CA GLY A 437 -24.74 15.59 14.26
C GLY A 437 -25.05 15.57 12.75
N LEU A 438 -25.77 16.58 12.22
CA LEU A 438 -26.09 16.71 10.79
C LEU A 438 -25.75 18.12 10.29
N PHE A 439 -25.22 18.21 9.09
CA PHE A 439 -25.05 19.47 8.37
C PHE A 439 -26.25 19.66 7.42
N THR A 440 -27.14 20.61 7.75
CA THR A 440 -28.47 20.74 7.13
C THR A 440 -28.54 21.76 5.99
N GLU A 441 -27.44 22.48 5.69
CA GLU A 441 -27.40 23.51 4.63
C GLU A 441 -27.49 22.94 3.20
N VAL A 442 -27.30 21.60 3.07
CA VAL A 442 -27.33 20.88 1.79
C VAL A 442 -28.15 19.59 1.89
N THR A 443 -28.62 19.10 0.73
CA THR A 443 -29.37 17.85 0.64
C THR A 443 -28.72 16.92 -0.41
N PRO A 444 -28.40 15.66 -0.05
CA PRO A 444 -28.59 15.05 1.27
C PRO A 444 -27.67 15.67 2.34
N SER A 445 -28.15 15.72 3.59
CA SER A 445 -27.40 16.28 4.72
C SER A 445 -26.26 15.35 5.15
N PRO A 446 -24.99 15.73 5.04
CA PRO A 446 -23.88 14.88 5.48
C PRO A 446 -23.82 14.79 7.00
N ARG A 447 -23.33 13.64 7.50
CA ARG A 447 -23.32 13.28 8.92
C ARG A 447 -21.99 13.63 9.58
N CYS A 448 -22.04 14.05 10.83
CA CYS A 448 -20.88 14.04 11.71
C CYS A 448 -20.60 12.61 12.20
N SER A 449 -19.36 12.33 12.60
CA SER A 449 -18.96 11.04 13.17
C SER A 449 -19.75 10.66 14.43
N VAL A 450 -20.23 11.65 15.18
CA VAL A 450 -21.01 11.45 16.42
C VAL A 450 -22.50 11.14 16.17
N TYR A 451 -22.99 11.29 14.93
CA TYR A 451 -24.40 11.04 14.60
C TYR A 451 -24.86 9.62 15.00
N PRO A 452 -26.04 9.44 15.67
CA PRO A 452 -27.13 10.44 15.86
C PRO A 452 -26.97 11.37 17.08
N GLY A 453 -25.83 11.33 17.80
CA GLY A 453 -25.50 12.29 18.83
C GLY A 453 -25.06 13.65 18.27
N GLU A 454 -24.59 14.51 19.16
CA GLU A 454 -24.15 15.87 18.86
C GLU A 454 -22.87 16.23 19.65
N HIS A 455 -22.01 17.12 19.07
CA HIS A 455 -20.90 17.73 19.82
C HIS A 455 -21.32 19.00 20.55
N GLY A 456 -22.45 19.62 20.15
CA GLY A 456 -22.88 20.91 20.68
C GLY A 456 -22.10 22.08 20.09
N ASN A 457 -21.83 23.11 20.90
CA ASN A 457 -21.08 24.29 20.46
C ASN A 457 -19.57 23.99 20.41
N GLU A 458 -19.00 24.11 19.23
CA GLU A 458 -17.58 23.89 18.97
C GLU A 458 -16.88 25.18 18.56
N THR A 459 -15.67 25.40 19.07
CA THR A 459 -14.69 26.34 18.53
C THR A 459 -13.73 25.57 17.62
N VAL A 460 -12.85 26.25 16.87
CA VAL A 460 -11.88 25.59 15.99
C VAL A 460 -10.97 24.61 16.75
N GLN A 461 -10.59 24.95 18.01
CA GLN A 461 -9.74 24.09 18.85
C GLN A 461 -10.50 22.83 19.30
N THR A 462 -11.74 22.98 19.78
CA THR A 462 -12.54 21.83 20.23
C THR A 462 -13.02 20.99 19.03
N ALA A 463 -13.32 21.62 17.89
CA ALA A 463 -13.66 20.92 16.64
C ALA A 463 -12.49 20.07 16.09
N LEU A 464 -11.24 20.52 16.25
CA LEU A 464 -10.06 19.70 15.96
C LEU A 464 -9.91 18.55 16.96
N ARG A 465 -10.12 18.81 18.26
CA ARG A 465 -10.11 17.78 19.33
C ARG A 465 -11.10 16.66 19.04
N ASP A 466 -12.37 17.01 18.81
CA ASP A 466 -13.48 16.08 18.67
C ASP A 466 -13.68 15.62 17.22
N SER A 467 -12.82 16.11 16.34
CA SER A 467 -12.88 15.82 14.87
C SER A 467 -14.27 16.11 14.27
N CYS A 468 -14.91 17.21 14.69
CA CYS A 468 -16.27 17.57 14.32
C CYS A 468 -16.43 17.85 12.83
N ASN A 469 -17.11 16.99 12.08
CA ASN A 469 -17.32 17.19 10.64
C ASN A 469 -18.20 18.41 10.36
N VAL A 470 -19.26 18.64 11.12
CA VAL A 470 -20.21 19.76 10.90
C VAL A 470 -19.50 21.10 10.95
N PHE A 471 -18.56 21.29 11.90
CA PHE A 471 -17.76 22.51 11.96
C PHE A 471 -16.99 22.77 10.66
N PHE A 472 -16.31 21.74 10.14
CA PHE A 472 -15.52 21.87 8.92
C PHE A 472 -16.36 21.86 7.63
N TYR A 473 -17.51 21.19 7.61
CA TYR A 473 -18.49 21.32 6.53
C TYR A 473 -18.96 22.76 6.39
N SER A 474 -19.21 23.45 7.51
CA SER A 474 -19.61 24.85 7.51
C SER A 474 -18.55 25.74 6.86
N ILE A 475 -17.26 25.51 7.19
CA ILE A 475 -16.16 26.27 6.56
C ILE A 475 -16.12 25.95 5.05
N GLY A 476 -16.16 24.69 4.64
CA GLY A 476 -16.15 24.29 3.23
C GLY A 476 -17.33 24.88 2.42
N TYR A 477 -18.51 24.89 3.03
CA TYR A 477 -19.69 25.51 2.45
C TYR A 477 -19.56 27.03 2.27
N ASP A 478 -19.01 27.72 3.30
CA ASP A 478 -18.81 29.16 3.25
C ASP A 478 -17.66 29.56 2.31
N LEU A 479 -16.63 28.73 2.17
CA LEU A 479 -15.57 28.91 1.16
C LEU A 479 -16.11 28.82 -0.27
N ALA A 480 -17.12 27.99 -0.50
CA ALA A 480 -17.76 27.82 -1.80
C ALA A 480 -18.78 28.92 -2.14
N LYS A 481 -19.03 29.86 -1.22
CA LYS A 481 -19.88 31.01 -1.50
C LYS A 481 -19.08 32.11 -2.24
N SER A 482 -19.51 32.45 -3.44
CA SER A 482 -18.98 33.58 -4.18
C SER A 482 -19.43 34.90 -3.55
N LYS A 483 -18.89 36.02 -4.01
CA LYS A 483 -19.20 37.36 -3.47
C LYS A 483 -20.69 37.77 -3.63
N ASP A 484 -21.40 37.19 -4.58
CA ASP A 484 -22.84 37.42 -4.77
C ASP A 484 -23.73 36.46 -3.98
N GLY A 485 -23.10 35.54 -3.20
CA GLY A 485 -23.74 34.55 -2.34
C GLY A 485 -24.16 33.27 -3.06
N SER A 486 -23.83 33.10 -4.34
CA SER A 486 -24.06 31.83 -5.06
C SER A 486 -23.05 30.76 -4.57
N TYR A 487 -23.54 29.52 -4.51
CA TYR A 487 -22.68 28.37 -4.16
C TYR A 487 -21.95 27.88 -5.41
N ASP A 488 -20.62 27.81 -5.33
CA ASP A 488 -19.72 27.30 -6.36
C ASP A 488 -18.69 26.40 -5.71
N SER A 489 -18.84 25.08 -5.88
CA SER A 489 -17.96 24.10 -5.28
C SER A 489 -16.52 24.20 -5.78
N ASP A 490 -16.32 24.45 -7.06
CA ASP A 490 -15.00 24.54 -7.69
C ASP A 490 -14.23 25.74 -7.13
N TYR A 491 -14.92 26.88 -6.93
CA TYR A 491 -14.30 28.03 -6.26
C TYR A 491 -13.82 27.71 -4.83
N GLY A 492 -14.60 26.88 -4.09
CA GLY A 492 -14.23 26.45 -2.74
C GLY A 492 -13.02 25.50 -2.74
N THR A 493 -12.99 24.53 -3.67
CA THR A 493 -11.88 23.58 -3.80
C THR A 493 -10.60 24.25 -4.30
N ASP A 494 -10.68 25.22 -5.20
CA ASP A 494 -9.53 26.02 -5.66
C ASP A 494 -8.85 26.78 -4.50
N ILE A 495 -9.68 27.34 -3.60
CA ILE A 495 -9.15 28.00 -2.40
C ILE A 495 -8.43 26.96 -1.51
N LEU A 496 -9.06 25.82 -1.21
CA LEU A 496 -8.45 24.76 -0.41
C LEU A 496 -7.14 24.27 -1.03
N LYS A 497 -7.14 24.03 -2.35
CA LYS A 497 -5.96 23.60 -3.11
C LYS A 497 -4.81 24.60 -2.96
N LYS A 498 -5.07 25.90 -3.10
CA LYS A 498 -4.02 26.92 -2.94
C LYS A 498 -3.31 26.82 -1.58
N TYR A 499 -4.07 26.65 -0.51
CA TYR A 499 -3.48 26.54 0.83
C TYR A 499 -2.77 25.21 1.04
N THR A 500 -3.25 24.11 0.47
CA THR A 500 -2.55 22.83 0.54
C THR A 500 -1.28 22.80 -0.33
N ASP A 501 -1.26 23.53 -1.45
CA ASP A 501 -0.03 23.77 -2.22
C ASP A 501 0.98 24.54 -1.36
N ASP A 502 0.54 25.64 -0.71
CA ASP A 502 1.38 26.47 0.17
C ASP A 502 1.90 25.70 1.40
N LEU A 503 1.12 24.76 1.92
CA LEU A 503 1.50 23.86 3.02
C LEU A 503 2.42 22.70 2.56
N GLY A 504 2.71 22.59 1.28
CA GLY A 504 3.53 21.52 0.71
C GLY A 504 2.83 20.16 0.57
N LEU A 505 1.51 20.11 0.82
CA LEU A 505 0.72 18.86 0.79
C LEU A 505 0.38 18.43 -0.65
N SER A 506 -0.04 19.38 -1.51
CA SER A 506 -0.56 19.08 -2.84
C SER A 506 0.46 19.32 -3.97
N VAL A 507 1.73 19.44 -3.61
CA VAL A 507 2.86 19.59 -4.55
C VAL A 507 3.90 18.53 -4.28
N LYS A 508 4.70 18.18 -5.28
CA LYS A 508 5.82 17.23 -5.10
C LYS A 508 6.75 17.70 -4.00
N SER A 509 7.30 16.73 -3.28
CA SER A 509 8.11 16.98 -2.08
C SER A 509 9.52 17.50 -2.39
N GLY A 510 10.06 17.13 -3.56
CA GLY A 510 11.45 17.38 -3.94
C GLY A 510 12.41 16.25 -3.60
N ILE A 511 11.90 15.15 -3.02
CA ILE A 511 12.71 13.97 -2.67
C ILE A 511 13.41 13.38 -3.91
N GLU A 512 14.61 12.86 -3.72
CA GLU A 512 15.48 12.38 -4.81
C GLU A 512 15.04 11.04 -5.41
N ILE A 513 14.19 10.28 -4.72
CA ILE A 513 13.67 8.99 -5.20
C ILE A 513 12.25 9.13 -5.77
N PRO A 514 11.74 8.15 -6.54
CA PRO A 514 10.40 8.24 -7.12
C PRO A 514 9.28 8.46 -6.09
N GLU A 515 8.44 9.46 -6.35
CA GLU A 515 7.24 9.77 -5.58
C GLU A 515 6.01 9.89 -6.48
N ALA A 516 4.83 9.51 -5.96
CA ALA A 516 3.57 9.73 -6.64
C ALA A 516 3.24 11.23 -6.67
N THR A 517 2.61 11.68 -7.75
CA THR A 517 2.14 13.07 -7.83
C THR A 517 0.93 13.26 -6.93
N PRO A 518 1.00 14.14 -5.90
CA PRO A 518 -0.12 14.37 -5.01
C PRO A 518 -1.30 15.00 -5.74
N GLN A 519 -2.50 14.60 -5.35
CA GLN A 519 -3.73 15.11 -5.95
C GLN A 519 -4.55 15.89 -4.91
N ALA A 520 -4.74 17.19 -5.16
CA ALA A 520 -5.73 17.97 -4.42
C ALA A 520 -7.15 17.57 -4.83
N SER A 521 -8.10 17.70 -3.90
CA SER A 521 -9.50 17.49 -4.26
C SER A 521 -10.01 18.61 -5.18
N ASP A 522 -10.70 18.22 -6.24
CA ASP A 522 -11.27 19.07 -7.27
C ASP A 522 -12.82 19.00 -7.31
N THR A 523 -13.42 18.30 -6.37
CA THR A 523 -14.88 18.14 -6.29
C THR A 523 -15.39 18.36 -4.88
N ASN A 524 -16.64 18.85 -4.75
CA ASN A 524 -17.39 18.92 -3.49
C ASN A 524 -16.59 19.56 -2.33
N ALA A 525 -16.54 20.90 -2.32
CA ALA A 525 -15.82 21.68 -1.30
C ALA A 525 -16.18 21.31 0.15
N ILE A 526 -17.41 20.88 0.43
CA ILE A 526 -17.88 20.46 1.75
C ILE A 526 -17.17 19.17 2.17
N ALA A 527 -17.16 18.15 1.29
CA ALA A 527 -16.48 16.88 1.58
C ALA A 527 -14.96 17.07 1.60
N SER A 528 -14.40 17.89 0.71
CA SER A 528 -12.98 18.22 0.66
C SER A 528 -12.49 18.89 1.94
N ALA A 529 -13.32 19.71 2.59
CA ALA A 529 -12.98 20.38 3.85
C ALA A 529 -12.73 19.43 5.03
N ILE A 530 -13.11 18.16 4.92
CA ILE A 530 -12.81 17.12 5.91
C ILE A 530 -11.83 16.06 5.39
N GLY A 531 -11.18 16.32 4.24
CA GLY A 531 -10.21 15.41 3.62
C GLY A 531 -10.83 14.20 2.93
N GLN A 532 -12.08 14.33 2.50
CA GLN A 532 -12.79 13.39 1.62
C GLN A 532 -12.85 14.00 0.20
N GLY A 533 -13.50 13.35 -0.74
CA GLY A 533 -13.56 13.79 -2.13
C GLY A 533 -12.54 13.03 -2.97
N THR A 534 -11.81 13.73 -3.85
CA THR A 534 -10.84 13.13 -4.78
C THR A 534 -9.38 13.31 -4.34
N ALA A 535 -9.14 13.88 -3.14
CA ALA A 535 -7.78 14.10 -2.63
C ALA A 535 -7.02 12.78 -2.41
N GLN A 536 -5.76 12.73 -2.88
CA GLN A 536 -4.87 11.57 -2.73
C GLN A 536 -3.47 12.04 -2.36
N TYR A 537 -2.97 11.58 -1.21
CA TYR A 537 -1.66 11.95 -0.68
C TYR A 537 -0.91 10.74 -0.16
N SER A 538 0.42 10.76 -0.27
CA SER A 538 1.28 9.75 0.33
C SER A 538 1.62 10.11 1.79
N CYS A 539 2.14 9.13 2.53
CA CYS A 539 2.65 9.34 3.88
C CYS A 539 3.75 10.43 3.92
N LEU A 540 4.58 10.53 2.87
CA LEU A 540 5.58 11.59 2.70
C LEU A 540 4.94 12.98 2.57
N ASN A 541 3.88 13.11 1.75
CA ASN A 541 3.18 14.39 1.61
C ASN A 541 2.58 14.85 2.95
N LEU A 542 2.03 13.91 3.72
CA LEU A 542 1.48 14.18 5.04
C LEU A 542 2.56 14.54 6.07
N SER A 543 3.78 13.97 5.98
CA SER A 543 4.93 14.35 6.81
C SER A 543 5.34 15.79 6.54
N ARG A 544 5.56 16.15 5.28
CA ARG A 544 5.90 17.52 4.88
C ARG A 544 4.84 18.54 5.30
N TYR A 545 3.57 18.17 5.16
CA TYR A 545 2.43 18.98 5.59
C TYR A 545 2.46 19.27 7.09
N VAL A 546 2.62 18.22 7.91
CA VAL A 546 2.64 18.43 9.37
C VAL A 546 3.94 19.12 9.82
N SER A 547 5.07 18.94 9.12
CA SER A 547 6.31 19.70 9.33
C SER A 547 6.11 21.19 9.10
N THR A 548 5.40 21.55 8.01
CA THR A 548 5.06 22.94 7.68
C THR A 548 4.14 23.56 8.73
N ILE A 549 3.21 22.79 9.27
CA ILE A 549 2.37 23.24 10.41
C ILE A 549 3.24 23.43 11.66
N ALA A 550 4.08 22.46 12.00
CA ALA A 550 4.89 22.46 13.20
C ALA A 550 5.79 23.70 13.32
N ASN A 551 6.35 24.16 12.20
CA ASN A 551 7.26 25.31 12.17
C ASN A 551 6.59 26.67 11.87
N GLY A 552 5.26 26.72 11.85
CA GLY A 552 4.50 27.96 11.63
C GLY A 552 4.48 28.43 10.18
N GLY A 553 4.49 27.52 9.21
CA GLY A 553 4.21 27.82 7.81
C GLY A 553 5.41 27.84 6.85
N LYS A 554 6.57 27.32 7.26
CA LYS A 554 7.75 27.19 6.38
C LYS A 554 7.76 25.81 5.75
N SER A 555 7.44 25.74 4.45
CA SER A 555 7.47 24.50 3.67
C SER A 555 8.85 24.30 3.06
N TYR A 556 9.59 23.30 3.54
CA TYR A 556 10.87 22.91 2.95
C TYR A 556 10.68 21.81 1.90
N GLU A 557 11.59 21.74 0.93
CA GLU A 557 11.74 20.54 0.11
C GLU A 557 12.30 19.43 0.98
N THR A 558 11.73 18.21 0.85
CA THR A 558 12.26 17.06 1.57
C THR A 558 13.45 16.46 0.85
N HIS A 559 14.44 15.97 1.58
CA HIS A 559 15.62 15.36 1.00
C HIS A 559 16.16 14.20 1.85
N LEU A 560 16.75 13.22 1.15
CA LEU A 560 17.36 12.02 1.71
C LEU A 560 18.87 12.11 1.74
N VAL A 561 19.48 12.88 0.83
CA VAL A 561 20.94 12.95 0.69
C VAL A 561 21.48 14.15 1.44
N LEU A 562 22.42 13.89 2.34
CA LEU A 562 23.14 14.90 3.08
C LEU A 562 24.31 15.44 2.27
N LYS A 563 25.12 14.55 1.69
CA LYS A 563 26.30 14.91 0.88
C LYS A 563 26.78 13.73 0.03
N VAL A 564 27.56 14.05 -0.98
CA VAL A 564 28.35 13.09 -1.78
C VAL A 564 29.83 13.39 -1.58
N THR A 565 30.68 12.37 -1.36
CA THR A 565 32.13 12.51 -1.20
C THR A 565 32.91 11.69 -2.21
N ASP A 566 34.10 12.12 -2.55
CA ASP A 566 35.05 11.31 -3.30
C ASP A 566 35.69 10.20 -2.43
N ASN A 567 36.44 9.33 -3.05
CA ASN A 567 37.16 8.23 -2.37
C ASN A 567 38.22 8.67 -1.35
N ALA A 568 38.57 9.94 -1.34
CA ALA A 568 39.48 10.52 -0.35
C ALA A 568 38.72 11.17 0.82
N GLY A 569 37.37 11.14 0.78
CA GLY A 569 36.48 11.74 1.80
C GLY A 569 36.24 13.24 1.62
N ASN A 570 36.66 13.82 0.49
CA ASN A 570 36.36 15.24 0.21
C ASN A 570 34.91 15.38 -0.28
N THR A 571 34.18 16.33 0.28
CA THR A 571 32.81 16.64 -0.16
C THR A 571 32.81 17.20 -1.59
N ILE A 572 32.08 16.51 -2.48
CA ILE A 572 31.87 16.92 -3.88
C ILE A 572 30.57 17.73 -3.99
N LYS A 573 29.52 17.27 -3.31
CA LYS A 573 28.19 17.89 -3.29
C LYS A 573 27.66 17.86 -1.86
N GLU A 574 27.06 18.93 -1.42
CA GLU A 574 26.33 19.03 -0.15
C GLU A 574 24.92 19.52 -0.42
N THR A 575 23.93 18.86 0.20
CA THR A 575 22.53 19.25 0.06
C THR A 575 22.20 20.32 1.10
N ASN A 576 21.74 21.47 0.66
CA ASN A 576 21.25 22.53 1.52
C ASN A 576 19.73 22.45 1.63
N SER A 577 19.19 22.82 2.78
CA SER A 577 17.75 22.98 2.97
C SER A 577 17.19 24.02 2.00
N VAL A 578 16.14 23.67 1.28
CA VAL A 578 15.46 24.56 0.33
C VAL A 578 14.09 24.92 0.90
N LEU A 579 13.92 26.19 1.26
CA LEU A 579 12.61 26.73 1.63
C LEU A 579 11.81 26.97 0.36
N SER A 580 10.81 26.13 0.09
CA SER A 580 9.99 26.23 -1.12
C SER A 580 8.85 27.23 -0.98
N ASN A 581 8.34 27.41 0.23
CA ASN A 581 7.29 28.41 0.53
C ASN A 581 7.29 28.83 2.00
N GLU A 582 6.79 30.05 2.27
CA GLU A 582 6.56 30.58 3.63
C GLU A 582 5.21 31.29 3.68
N MET A 583 4.35 30.86 4.61
CA MET A 583 2.98 31.36 4.77
C MET A 583 2.94 32.55 5.76
N ASP A 584 3.72 33.59 5.51
CA ASP A 584 3.84 34.80 6.34
C ASP A 584 2.54 35.62 6.41
N TYR A 585 1.57 35.33 5.52
CA TYR A 585 0.26 35.94 5.48
C TYR A 585 -0.76 35.32 6.47
N ILE A 586 -0.40 34.23 7.16
CA ILE A 586 -1.20 33.63 8.23
C ILE A 586 -0.81 34.25 9.57
N SER A 587 -1.82 34.71 10.32
CA SER A 587 -1.56 35.34 11.63
C SER A 587 -1.09 34.36 12.70
N ASP A 588 -0.28 34.84 13.64
CA ASP A 588 0.16 34.03 14.80
C ASP A 588 -1.03 33.44 15.59
N SER A 589 -2.14 34.18 15.69
CA SER A 589 -3.34 33.71 16.36
C SER A 589 -4.05 32.55 15.63
N ALA A 590 -3.94 32.48 14.30
CA ALA A 590 -4.47 31.39 13.50
C ALA A 590 -3.62 30.12 13.69
N TRP A 591 -2.28 30.26 13.61
CA TRP A 591 -1.36 29.19 13.91
C TRP A 591 -1.58 28.64 15.32
N GLN A 592 -1.63 29.52 16.32
CA GLN A 592 -1.85 29.15 17.73
C GLN A 592 -3.16 28.36 17.91
N ALA A 593 -4.26 28.80 17.27
CA ALA A 593 -5.54 28.14 17.39
C ALA A 593 -5.52 26.70 16.81
N VAL A 594 -4.82 26.47 15.70
CA VAL A 594 -4.65 25.15 15.11
C VAL A 594 -3.76 24.28 15.99
N HIS A 595 -2.61 24.79 16.44
CA HIS A 595 -1.69 24.07 17.31
C HIS A 595 -2.35 23.67 18.65
N ASP A 596 -3.10 24.57 19.28
CA ASP A 596 -3.85 24.26 20.50
C ASP A 596 -4.87 23.13 20.26
N GLY A 597 -5.58 23.17 19.12
CA GLY A 597 -6.51 22.12 18.73
C GLY A 597 -5.81 20.76 18.55
N MET A 598 -4.60 20.73 17.96
CA MET A 598 -3.80 19.52 17.79
C MET A 598 -3.33 18.95 19.14
N ILE A 599 -2.93 19.80 20.10
CA ILE A 599 -2.58 19.36 21.45
C ILE A 599 -3.81 18.73 22.13
N LEU A 600 -4.95 19.44 22.10
CA LEU A 600 -6.20 18.94 22.67
C LEU A 600 -6.62 17.60 22.09
N ALA A 601 -6.44 17.41 20.77
CA ALA A 601 -6.73 16.15 20.09
C ALA A 601 -5.88 14.99 20.64
N VAL A 602 -4.58 15.20 20.83
CA VAL A 602 -3.68 14.18 21.38
C VAL A 602 -3.98 13.89 22.86
N GLN A 603 -4.28 14.92 23.66
CA GLN A 603 -4.61 14.76 25.08
C GLN A 603 -5.88 13.91 25.31
N HIS A 604 -6.74 13.80 24.30
CA HIS A 604 -7.90 12.92 24.37
C HIS A 604 -7.52 11.42 24.35
N TYR A 605 -6.35 11.08 23.83
CA TYR A 605 -5.87 9.69 23.74
C TYR A 605 -5.04 9.30 24.97
N LYS A 606 -5.54 8.33 25.75
CA LYS A 606 -4.84 7.81 26.94
C LYS A 606 -3.45 7.24 26.62
N THR A 607 -3.19 6.86 25.39
CA THR A 607 -1.89 6.33 24.92
C THR A 607 -0.74 7.31 25.06
N PHE A 608 -1.02 8.62 25.13
CA PHE A 608 0.00 9.65 25.36
C PHE A 608 0.22 10.00 26.83
N SER A 609 -0.42 9.26 27.77
CA SER A 609 -0.17 9.43 29.19
C SER A 609 1.31 9.19 29.53
N GLY A 610 1.92 10.13 30.24
CA GLY A 610 3.36 10.12 30.53
C GLY A 610 4.22 10.91 29.53
N LEU A 611 3.61 11.47 28.49
CA LEU A 611 4.26 12.35 27.50
C LEU A 611 3.75 13.81 27.60
N GLU A 612 3.02 14.15 28.66
CA GLU A 612 2.38 15.47 28.82
C GLU A 612 3.40 16.63 28.82
N SER A 613 4.62 16.38 29.30
CA SER A 613 5.69 17.38 29.31
C SER A 613 6.21 17.74 27.92
N LEU A 614 6.06 16.83 26.95
CA LEU A 614 6.47 17.05 25.55
C LEU A 614 5.40 17.83 24.79
N LYS A 615 4.15 17.83 25.27
CA LYS A 615 3.01 18.42 24.58
C LYS A 615 2.99 18.00 23.10
N VAL A 616 2.91 16.69 22.86
CA VAL A 616 2.79 16.20 21.46
C VAL A 616 1.55 16.82 20.83
N ALA A 617 1.70 17.43 19.66
CA ALA A 617 0.61 17.95 18.87
C ALA A 617 0.35 17.02 17.67
N GLY A 618 -0.90 16.67 17.40
CA GLY A 618 -1.20 15.74 16.31
C GLY A 618 -2.68 15.64 15.95
N LYS A 619 -2.96 14.92 14.89
CA LYS A 619 -4.32 14.68 14.41
C LYS A 619 -4.43 13.29 13.77
N THR A 620 -5.46 12.57 14.19
CA THR A 620 -5.86 11.30 13.54
C THR A 620 -6.69 11.59 12.28
N GLY A 621 -6.53 10.74 11.29
CA GLY A 621 -7.34 10.67 10.09
C GLY A 621 -7.88 9.26 9.90
N THR A 622 -9.13 9.17 9.47
CA THR A 622 -9.77 7.92 9.07
C THR A 622 -10.46 8.19 7.74
N SER A 623 -10.19 7.36 6.75
CA SER A 623 -10.78 7.51 5.43
C SER A 623 -11.35 6.18 4.95
N GLN A 624 -12.64 6.20 4.55
CA GLN A 624 -13.32 5.04 4.01
C GLN A 624 -13.01 4.91 2.52
N VAL A 625 -12.53 3.73 2.10
CA VAL A 625 -12.22 3.42 0.70
C VAL A 625 -13.44 2.84 0.00
N ASN A 626 -14.07 1.83 0.60
CA ASN A 626 -15.25 1.16 0.08
C ASN A 626 -16.10 0.58 1.23
N LYS A 627 -17.13 -0.22 0.88
CA LYS A 627 -18.07 -0.79 1.86
C LYS A 627 -17.69 -2.20 2.34
N THR A 628 -16.63 -2.77 1.81
CA THR A 628 -16.24 -4.17 2.04
C THR A 628 -14.86 -4.31 2.69
N THR A 629 -14.14 -3.21 2.86
CA THR A 629 -12.86 -3.16 3.57
C THR A 629 -12.93 -2.20 4.74
N MET A 630 -12.04 -2.41 5.71
CA MET A 630 -11.91 -1.47 6.82
C MET A 630 -11.27 -0.16 6.38
N ASP A 631 -11.47 0.86 7.19
CA ASP A 631 -10.97 2.21 6.92
C ASP A 631 -9.43 2.27 6.96
N ASN A 632 -8.85 3.19 6.19
CA ASN A 632 -7.45 3.54 6.32
C ASN A 632 -7.24 4.37 7.59
N GLY A 633 -6.23 4.02 8.37
CA GLY A 633 -5.81 4.79 9.53
C GLY A 633 -4.62 5.68 9.20
N THR A 634 -4.68 6.94 9.63
CA THR A 634 -3.60 7.91 9.48
C THR A 634 -3.40 8.68 10.79
N PHE A 635 -2.16 8.98 11.13
CA PHE A 635 -1.84 9.88 12.22
C PHE A 635 -0.66 10.78 11.84
N VAL A 636 -0.84 12.08 11.99
CA VAL A 636 0.22 13.07 11.79
C VAL A 636 0.46 13.85 13.08
N SER A 637 1.73 14.10 13.41
CA SER A 637 2.08 14.72 14.69
C SER A 637 3.48 15.33 14.66
N TYR A 638 3.75 16.17 15.64
CA TYR A 638 5.11 16.67 15.89
C TYR A 638 5.37 16.85 17.39
N ALA A 639 6.63 16.86 17.77
CA ALA A 639 7.09 17.06 19.13
C ALA A 639 8.53 17.58 19.20
N PRO A 640 8.94 18.26 20.30
CA PRO A 640 8.07 18.88 21.30
C PRO A 640 7.27 20.05 20.72
N TYR A 641 6.11 20.38 21.31
CA TYR A 641 5.30 21.49 20.82
C TYR A 641 6.04 22.84 20.85
N ASP A 642 6.68 23.16 21.99
CA ASP A 642 7.30 24.48 22.19
C ASP A 642 8.53 24.73 21.30
N ASN A 643 9.17 23.68 20.80
CA ASN A 643 10.31 23.74 19.87
C ASN A 643 10.33 22.43 19.05
N PRO A 644 9.58 22.36 17.95
CA PRO A 644 9.47 21.15 17.16
C PRO A 644 10.84 20.64 16.65
N GLU A 645 11.18 19.40 17.00
CA GLU A 645 12.42 18.75 16.57
C GLU A 645 12.15 17.67 15.52
N ILE A 646 10.99 16.99 15.64
CA ILE A 646 10.59 15.92 14.76
C ILE A 646 9.10 16.03 14.43
N ALA A 647 8.77 15.75 13.18
CA ALA A 647 7.42 15.57 12.68
C ALA A 647 7.27 14.13 12.16
N LEU A 648 6.16 13.50 12.47
CA LEU A 648 5.90 12.08 12.19
C LEU A 648 4.55 11.91 11.51
N SER A 649 4.54 11.19 10.40
CA SER A 649 3.35 10.67 9.74
C SER A 649 3.36 9.14 9.75
N ILE A 650 2.25 8.50 10.12
CA ILE A 650 2.06 7.05 10.06
C ILE A 650 0.76 6.75 9.34
N GLU A 651 0.82 5.85 8.37
CA GLU A 651 -0.32 5.43 7.56
C GLU A 651 -0.43 3.90 7.52
N ILE A 652 -1.63 3.36 7.79
CA ILE A 652 -1.95 1.93 7.72
C ILE A 652 -3.21 1.77 6.87
N PRO A 653 -3.07 1.36 5.60
CA PRO A 653 -4.22 0.99 4.77
C PRO A 653 -5.01 -0.16 5.39
N ASN A 654 -6.33 -0.07 5.35
CA ASN A 654 -7.24 -1.03 6.00
C ASN A 654 -6.96 -1.23 7.50
N GLY A 655 -6.46 -0.19 8.19
CA GLY A 655 -5.96 -0.24 9.55
C GLY A 655 -7.04 -0.21 10.63
N TYR A 656 -8.32 -0.40 10.28
CA TYR A 656 -9.50 -0.40 11.15
C TYR A 656 -9.78 0.96 11.80
N THR A 657 -8.82 1.49 12.53
CA THR A 657 -8.96 2.77 13.24
C THR A 657 -7.62 3.49 13.33
N SER A 658 -7.63 4.79 13.15
CA SER A 658 -6.46 5.65 13.33
C SER A 658 -5.91 5.67 14.77
N THR A 659 -6.62 5.07 15.73
CA THR A 659 -6.12 4.89 17.10
C THR A 659 -4.85 4.02 17.13
N TYR A 660 -4.75 3.02 16.27
CA TYR A 660 -3.54 2.18 16.17
C TYR A 660 -2.32 2.97 15.70
N ASN A 661 -2.51 3.88 14.75
CA ASN A 661 -1.44 4.79 14.29
C ASN A 661 -0.98 5.71 15.43
N ALA A 662 -1.92 6.27 16.19
CA ALA A 662 -1.61 7.11 17.36
C ALA A 662 -0.87 6.33 18.46
N GLN A 663 -1.20 5.05 18.68
CA GLN A 663 -0.47 4.18 19.62
C GLN A 663 0.98 3.94 19.18
N SER A 664 1.21 3.68 17.90
CA SER A 664 2.56 3.52 17.34
C SER A 664 3.40 4.80 17.50
N ALA A 665 2.78 5.96 17.22
CA ALA A 665 3.44 7.25 17.41
C ALA A 665 3.77 7.51 18.90
N ALA A 666 2.87 7.21 19.83
CA ALA A 666 3.11 7.38 21.27
C ALA A 666 4.29 6.51 21.74
N ALA A 667 4.33 5.24 21.32
CA ALA A 667 5.44 4.32 21.64
C ALA A 667 6.78 4.82 21.03
N PHE A 668 6.74 5.39 19.83
CA PHE A 668 7.91 5.99 19.21
C PHE A 668 8.40 7.23 19.98
N TYR A 669 7.53 8.17 20.31
CA TYR A 669 7.90 9.38 21.08
C TYR A 669 8.44 9.02 22.45
N GLU A 670 7.84 8.04 23.14
CA GLU A 670 8.34 7.57 24.44
C GLU A 670 9.78 7.08 24.32
N TRP A 671 10.05 6.18 23.36
CA TRP A 671 11.39 5.67 23.12
C TRP A 671 12.37 6.76 22.65
N TYR A 672 11.95 7.65 21.73
CA TYR A 672 12.80 8.68 21.18
C TYR A 672 13.30 9.65 22.26
N PHE A 673 12.42 10.18 23.08
CA PHE A 673 12.78 11.17 24.09
C PHE A 673 13.36 10.57 25.37
N LYS A 674 13.01 9.34 25.74
CA LYS A 674 13.53 8.69 26.98
C LYS A 674 14.80 7.91 26.74
N ASP A 675 14.90 7.16 25.65
CA ASP A 675 15.98 6.19 25.41
C ASP A 675 16.98 6.67 24.36
N PHE A 676 16.50 7.04 23.18
CA PHE A 676 17.33 7.41 22.05
C PHE A 676 18.17 8.67 22.32
N LYS A 677 17.54 9.78 22.74
CA LYS A 677 18.25 11.03 23.02
C LYS A 677 19.18 10.92 24.25
N ASN A 678 18.80 10.17 25.26
CA ASN A 678 19.64 9.99 26.45
C ASN A 678 20.81 9.02 26.17
N GLY A 679 20.62 8.01 25.31
CA GLY A 679 21.68 7.09 24.89
C GLY A 679 22.72 7.71 23.94
N ALA A 680 22.34 8.75 23.18
CA ALA A 680 23.25 9.50 22.32
C ALA A 680 24.22 10.41 23.11
N ASN A 681 23.93 10.65 24.39
CA ASN A 681 24.78 11.47 25.29
C ASN A 681 25.76 10.64 26.14
N ASN A 682 25.79 9.30 25.98
CA ASN A 682 26.75 8.40 26.60
C ASN A 682 27.61 7.74 25.50
#